data_e37835d438c19ffdbfd2fbeb74d9c6b8
#
_entry.id   e37835d438c19ffdbfd2fbeb74d9c6b8
#
_cell.length_a   1.000
_cell.length_b   1.000
_cell.length_c   1.000
_cell.angle_alpha   90.00
_cell.angle_beta   90.00
_cell.angle_gamma   90.00
#
_symmetry.space_group_name_H-M   'P 1'
#
loop_
_entity.id
_entity.type
_entity.pdbx_description
1 polymer ?
#
loop_
_entity_poly.entity_id
_entity_poly.type
_entity_poly.pdbx_seq_one_letter_code
_entity_poly.pdbx_strand_id
1 'polypeptide(L)'
;MRQPKHLWGALAALALGAHAVAAEETSPGFSAFAPAGTLALGVNYWASKSATRMWQDWEPEEIAKDLDVLVAHGVTFLRVFPRWDVFQPIWEAHHPWRDQHVETYLTADERPRPETPAGDAGVDERMMERFEAFCDLCAARGLRLVVAPLTGQMTFRVYVPQALERRDLYADPVALMWERRYLDYFVRRMRHHRAIAAWESGNETRVLGPIASPEAVEAWLAFIHGTIRLADPTRPVIGPDTCQITEGNWRIDRVAPLSDVLAVHPYNMWKKAYLDEGNGIRNAFFAPSCRLALEQIGGKPAFVEEHGLRRAECMSRANAARYARGLCWNLLAAGGRGLGWWCAFDQDNQMIPPYDWKEPCLELGAFKSDRTPYPIAKALARFMSFVRSLPFPAVPAAKTDCVIVVRDDEMINSTYVLARQAGLQPRFADPTKRLPEAPVYFLPDARGRACLSLRHWEELKARVRDGGATLAISWNDTFLSGHEEVFGAEIERRTPGKPVFRPITAEVLEREPDGRPRFLKNRYGKGTVYLLSRPLAAAANNKTGGFDSDAWKYYARVCPKRLLVEDRVRDVTVSEHPFADGSIGVILVNNAATRVATTPKVADGWSVASALTDDADAATWADGELRLDGNAGILLLLKKEGAR
;
A
#
# COMPACT_ATOMS: atom_id res chain seq x y z
N MET A 1 34.49 -37.06 43.64
CA MET A 1 33.67 -38.30 43.77
C MET A 1 32.39 -38.14 42.96
N ARG A 2 32.25 -39.07 41.99
CA ARG A 2 31.04 -39.53 41.32
C ARG A 2 30.15 -38.56 40.54
N GLN A 3 30.29 -38.61 39.20
CA GLN A 3 29.18 -38.55 38.22
C GLN A 3 28.28 -39.80 38.36
N PRO A 4 27.06 -39.76 37.85
CA PRO A 4 26.69 -40.58 36.68
C PRO A 4 25.86 -39.76 35.62
N LYS A 5 26.13 -39.88 34.34
CA LYS A 5 25.90 -40.86 33.27
C LYS A 5 24.42 -40.96 32.79
N HIS A 6 24.23 -40.47 31.55
CA HIS A 6 23.38 -40.99 30.46
C HIS A 6 21.87 -41.12 30.60
N LEU A 7 21.15 -40.43 29.70
CA LEU A 7 20.16 -41.10 28.87
C LEU A 7 20.00 -40.35 27.55
N TRP A 8 20.42 -40.98 26.46
CA TRP A 8 20.09 -40.68 25.10
C TRP A 8 18.82 -41.45 24.75
N GLY A 9 17.91 -40.86 23.96
CA GLY A 9 16.84 -41.63 23.37
C GLY A 9 15.80 -40.81 22.62
N ALA A 10 15.80 -40.99 21.33
CA ALA A 10 14.70 -40.80 20.39
C ALA A 10 14.68 -39.47 19.58
N LEU A 11 15.46 -39.43 18.50
CA LEU A 11 15.14 -38.64 17.30
C LEU A 11 13.87 -39.22 16.64
N ALA A 12 12.82 -38.45 16.60
CA ALA A 12 11.72 -38.66 15.65
C ALA A 12 11.90 -37.67 14.51
N ALA A 13 12.26 -38.18 13.33
CA ALA A 13 12.28 -37.43 12.09
C ALA A 13 10.84 -37.11 11.68
N LEU A 14 10.45 -35.86 11.82
CA LEU A 14 9.22 -35.33 11.18
C LEU A 14 9.62 -34.73 9.83
N ALA A 15 9.18 -35.36 8.78
CA ALA A 15 9.24 -34.87 7.41
C ALA A 15 8.44 -33.55 7.33
N LEU A 16 9.14 -32.44 7.23
CA LEU A 16 8.55 -31.13 6.92
C LEU A 16 8.21 -31.13 5.42
N GLY A 17 6.95 -31.46 5.13
CA GLY A 17 6.35 -31.13 3.85
C GLY A 17 6.39 -29.62 3.65
N ALA A 18 6.97 -29.19 2.52
CA ALA A 18 6.96 -27.80 2.09
C ALA A 18 5.53 -27.37 1.75
N HIS A 19 4.80 -26.94 2.73
CA HIS A 19 3.60 -26.15 2.52
C HIS A 19 4.06 -24.69 2.36
N ALA A 20 3.72 -24.09 1.23
CA ALA A 20 3.75 -22.65 1.08
C ALA A 20 2.87 -22.07 2.20
N VAL A 21 3.50 -21.53 3.22
CA VAL A 21 2.83 -20.80 4.28
C VAL A 21 2.26 -19.54 3.62
N ALA A 22 0.99 -19.58 3.24
CA ALA A 22 0.19 -18.37 3.20
C ALA A 22 0.35 -17.76 4.60
N ALA A 23 0.79 -16.50 4.69
CA ALA A 23 0.90 -15.80 5.96
C ALA A 23 -0.44 -15.98 6.67
N GLU A 24 -0.47 -16.74 7.76
CA GLU A 24 -1.65 -16.90 8.59
C GLU A 24 -2.10 -15.50 8.98
N GLU A 25 -3.35 -15.16 8.68
CA GLU A 25 -3.95 -13.90 9.07
C GLU A 25 -3.98 -13.81 10.60
N THR A 26 -3.02 -13.11 11.15
CA THR A 26 -2.87 -12.97 12.61
C THR A 26 -3.93 -12.07 13.24
N SER A 27 -4.92 -11.60 12.46
CA SER A 27 -5.94 -10.68 12.94
C SER A 27 -7.31 -10.95 12.32
N PRO A 28 -8.18 -11.75 13.00
CA PRO A 28 -9.52 -12.08 12.49
C PRO A 28 -10.41 -10.87 12.23
N GLY A 29 -10.18 -9.75 12.93
CA GLY A 29 -11.02 -8.56 12.85
C GLY A 29 -10.90 -7.79 11.55
N PHE A 30 -9.68 -7.64 10.98
CA PHE A 30 -9.47 -6.87 9.75
C PHE A 30 -10.01 -7.60 8.52
N SER A 31 -9.74 -8.88 8.40
CA SER A 31 -10.27 -9.72 7.31
C SER A 31 -11.79 -9.83 7.32
N ALA A 32 -12.43 -9.62 8.46
CA ALA A 32 -13.90 -9.63 8.55
C ALA A 32 -14.54 -8.41 7.86
N PHE A 33 -13.85 -7.26 7.81
CA PHE A 33 -14.42 -6.08 7.14
C PHE A 33 -13.74 -5.71 5.81
N ALA A 34 -12.52 -6.17 5.56
CA ALA A 34 -11.75 -5.92 4.33
C ALA A 34 -11.01 -7.19 3.86
N PRO A 35 -11.73 -8.24 3.42
CA PRO A 35 -11.11 -9.47 2.93
C PRO A 35 -10.28 -9.23 1.67
N ALA A 36 -9.22 -10.02 1.45
CA ALA A 36 -8.45 -9.98 0.21
C ALA A 36 -9.34 -10.29 -1.01
N GLY A 37 -9.14 -9.54 -2.11
CA GLY A 37 -9.88 -9.73 -3.36
C GLY A 37 -11.34 -9.26 -3.34
N THR A 38 -11.75 -8.48 -2.33
CA THR A 38 -13.12 -7.91 -2.25
C THR A 38 -13.16 -6.40 -2.44
N LEU A 39 -12.10 -5.69 -2.14
CA LEU A 39 -11.96 -4.24 -2.22
C LEU A 39 -13.08 -3.47 -1.50
N ALA A 40 -13.04 -3.43 -0.16
CA ALA A 40 -13.94 -2.60 0.63
C ALA A 40 -13.70 -1.10 0.36
N LEU A 41 -14.78 -0.31 0.23
CA LEU A 41 -14.70 1.14 0.07
C LEU A 41 -14.85 1.84 1.41
N GLY A 42 -13.86 2.64 1.77
CA GLY A 42 -13.92 3.58 2.86
C GLY A 42 -13.66 5.02 2.42
N VAL A 43 -13.90 5.93 3.32
CA VAL A 43 -13.52 7.33 3.17
C VAL A 43 -12.85 7.83 4.46
N ASN A 44 -11.92 8.75 4.29
CA ASN A 44 -11.40 9.55 5.38
C ASN A 44 -12.44 10.63 5.71
N TYR A 45 -12.97 10.61 6.93
CA TYR A 45 -14.15 11.36 7.28
C TYR A 45 -13.85 12.56 8.19
N TRP A 46 -14.23 13.70 7.71
CA TRP A 46 -14.53 14.93 8.46
C TRP A 46 -15.94 15.38 8.10
N ALA A 47 -16.67 15.93 9.07
CA ALA A 47 -18.04 16.38 8.83
C ALA A 47 -18.10 17.45 7.73
N SER A 48 -19.05 17.34 6.83
CA SER A 48 -19.20 18.20 5.65
C SER A 48 -19.31 19.68 6.00
N LYS A 49 -19.92 20.00 7.16
CA LYS A 49 -20.20 21.37 7.60
C LYS A 49 -19.07 22.00 8.41
N SER A 50 -18.34 21.21 9.21
CA SER A 50 -17.40 21.73 10.21
C SER A 50 -15.97 21.22 10.08
N ALA A 51 -15.69 20.32 9.14
CA ALA A 51 -14.37 19.78 8.85
C ALA A 51 -13.61 19.38 10.14
N THR A 52 -12.36 19.80 10.35
CA THR A 52 -11.57 19.47 11.55
C THR A 52 -12.13 20.02 12.86
N ARG A 53 -13.15 20.88 12.80
CA ARG A 53 -13.84 21.39 13.99
C ARG A 53 -15.03 20.53 14.43
N MET A 54 -15.33 19.43 13.74
CA MET A 54 -16.54 18.63 13.98
C MET A 54 -16.74 18.20 15.45
N TRP A 55 -15.64 18.01 16.19
CA TRP A 55 -15.72 17.64 17.61
C TRP A 55 -16.07 18.82 18.52
N GLN A 56 -15.70 20.03 18.13
CA GLN A 56 -16.00 21.27 18.85
C GLN A 56 -17.36 21.83 18.42
N ASP A 57 -17.63 21.85 17.12
CA ASP A 57 -18.87 22.30 16.49
C ASP A 57 -19.73 21.05 16.20
N TRP A 58 -20.20 20.41 17.28
CA TRP A 58 -20.88 19.13 17.21
C TRP A 58 -22.33 19.29 16.75
N GLU A 59 -22.65 18.75 15.58
CA GLU A 59 -23.98 18.78 14.97
C GLU A 59 -24.40 17.35 14.55
N PRO A 60 -24.94 16.54 15.47
CA PRO A 60 -25.22 15.11 15.20
C PRO A 60 -26.22 14.87 14.07
N GLU A 61 -27.20 15.78 13.86
CA GLU A 61 -28.18 15.68 12.78
C GLU A 61 -27.51 15.89 11.41
N GLU A 62 -26.54 16.82 11.30
CA GLU A 62 -25.80 17.05 10.07
C GLU A 62 -24.83 15.88 9.81
N ILE A 63 -24.17 15.38 10.84
CA ILE A 63 -23.33 14.17 10.74
C ILE A 63 -24.16 12.97 10.29
N ALA A 64 -25.37 12.79 10.81
CA ALA A 64 -26.26 11.71 10.39
C ALA A 64 -26.58 11.77 8.89
N LYS A 65 -26.85 12.98 8.35
CA LYS A 65 -27.06 13.18 6.90
C LYS A 65 -25.82 12.86 6.07
N ASP A 66 -24.64 13.21 6.56
CA ASP A 66 -23.37 12.84 5.93
C ASP A 66 -23.24 11.33 5.80
N LEU A 67 -23.45 10.61 6.91
CA LEU A 67 -23.34 9.15 6.97
C LEU A 67 -24.37 8.46 6.06
N ASP A 68 -25.60 8.98 5.98
CA ASP A 68 -26.64 8.45 5.10
C ASP A 68 -26.23 8.54 3.62
N VAL A 69 -25.65 9.67 3.21
CA VAL A 69 -25.15 9.86 1.84
C VAL A 69 -23.99 8.91 1.54
N LEU A 70 -23.07 8.71 2.48
CA LEU A 70 -21.91 7.83 2.30
C LEU A 70 -22.36 6.36 2.14
N VAL A 71 -23.28 5.89 3.00
CA VAL A 71 -23.83 4.52 2.92
C VAL A 71 -24.58 4.30 1.61
N ALA A 72 -25.39 5.29 1.17
CA ALA A 72 -26.11 5.22 -0.10
C ALA A 72 -25.16 5.08 -1.31
N HIS A 73 -23.91 5.50 -1.18
CA HIS A 73 -22.88 5.35 -2.22
C HIS A 73 -21.91 4.18 -1.97
N GLY A 74 -22.29 3.24 -1.09
CA GLY A 74 -21.56 1.98 -0.92
C GLY A 74 -20.33 2.03 -0.01
N VAL A 75 -20.13 3.13 0.73
CA VAL A 75 -19.10 3.23 1.77
C VAL A 75 -19.44 2.25 2.89
N THR A 76 -18.43 1.47 3.32
CA THR A 76 -18.58 0.44 4.36
C THR A 76 -17.75 0.73 5.61
N PHE A 77 -16.73 1.56 5.50
CA PHE A 77 -15.92 1.98 6.64
C PHE A 77 -15.51 3.45 6.55
N LEU A 78 -15.25 4.03 7.71
CA LEU A 78 -14.70 5.37 7.84
C LEU A 78 -13.36 5.30 8.57
N ARG A 79 -12.37 6.05 8.11
CA ARG A 79 -11.22 6.40 8.91
C ARG A 79 -11.50 7.74 9.59
N VAL A 80 -11.38 7.77 10.93
CA VAL A 80 -11.84 8.89 11.76
C VAL A 80 -10.76 9.37 12.71
N PHE A 81 -10.82 10.66 13.03
CA PHE A 81 -9.71 11.40 13.61
C PHE A 81 -10.15 12.16 14.87
N PRO A 82 -10.07 11.53 16.05
CA PRO A 82 -10.10 12.26 17.31
C PRO A 82 -8.92 13.23 17.37
N ARG A 83 -9.18 14.53 17.14
CA ARG A 83 -8.13 15.54 17.08
C ARG A 83 -7.45 15.69 18.45
N TRP A 84 -6.15 15.43 18.53
CA TRP A 84 -5.43 15.19 19.77
C TRP A 84 -5.50 16.39 20.75
N ASP A 85 -5.30 17.63 20.26
CA ASP A 85 -5.37 18.86 21.04
C ASP A 85 -6.75 19.12 21.67
N VAL A 86 -7.82 18.55 21.09
CA VAL A 86 -9.20 18.73 21.56
C VAL A 86 -9.63 17.61 22.51
N PHE A 87 -9.17 16.39 22.24
CA PHE A 87 -9.49 15.23 23.10
C PHE A 87 -8.62 15.18 24.35
N GLN A 88 -7.37 15.66 24.28
CA GLN A 88 -6.46 15.78 25.42
C GLN A 88 -5.98 17.22 25.59
N PRO A 89 -6.84 18.16 25.99
CA PRO A 89 -6.54 19.58 26.04
C PRO A 89 -5.71 19.96 27.27
N ILE A 90 -4.51 19.37 27.42
CA ILE A 90 -3.59 19.66 28.50
C ILE A 90 -2.78 20.91 28.21
N TRP A 91 -2.69 21.76 29.23
CA TRP A 91 -1.92 23.01 29.26
C TRP A 91 -0.81 22.93 30.28
N GLU A 92 0.42 23.34 29.95
CA GLU A 92 1.51 23.42 30.91
C GLU A 92 1.73 24.89 31.33
N ALA A 93 1.49 25.16 32.61
CA ALA A 93 1.82 26.46 33.22
C ALA A 93 3.31 26.46 33.56
N HIS A 94 4.08 27.32 32.89
CA HIS A 94 5.50 27.46 33.17
C HIS A 94 5.75 28.32 34.39
N HIS A 95 6.37 27.72 35.43
CA HIS A 95 6.79 28.44 36.62
C HIS A 95 8.30 28.70 36.57
N PRO A 96 8.78 29.92 36.82
CA PRO A 96 10.20 30.26 36.76
C PRO A 96 11.04 29.58 37.86
N TRP A 97 10.41 29.16 38.96
CA TRP A 97 11.05 28.51 40.11
C TRP A 97 10.60 27.03 40.17
N ARG A 98 11.44 26.11 39.69
CA ARG A 98 11.10 24.69 39.56
C ARG A 98 11.12 23.88 40.88
N ASP A 99 11.50 24.45 41.95
CA ASP A 99 11.64 23.81 43.29
C ASP A 99 10.36 23.87 44.13
N GLN A 100 9.26 24.39 43.59
CA GLN A 100 7.96 24.38 44.27
C GLN A 100 7.08 23.23 43.76
N HIS A 101 6.43 22.52 44.66
CA HIS A 101 5.46 21.46 44.39
C HIS A 101 4.11 22.09 43.96
N VAL A 102 4.02 22.57 42.75
CA VAL A 102 2.78 23.11 42.18
C VAL A 102 2.34 22.24 41.01
N GLU A 103 1.04 22.06 40.84
CA GLU A 103 0.49 21.42 39.67
C GLU A 103 0.75 22.31 38.46
N THR A 104 1.51 21.77 37.50
CA THR A 104 1.89 22.49 36.27
C THR A 104 1.03 22.14 35.07
N TYR A 105 0.31 21.00 35.14
CA TYR A 105 -0.54 20.54 34.05
C TYR A 105 -2.02 20.82 34.37
N LEU A 106 -2.59 21.74 33.63
CA LEU A 106 -3.94 22.23 33.77
C LEU A 106 -4.82 21.83 32.58
N THR A 107 -6.09 22.14 32.64
CA THR A 107 -7.00 22.10 31.47
C THR A 107 -6.70 23.29 30.53
N ALA A 108 -7.24 23.29 29.30
CA ALA A 108 -7.03 24.37 28.34
C ALA A 108 -7.54 25.75 28.79
N ASP A 109 -8.47 25.80 29.74
CA ASP A 109 -8.98 27.02 30.39
C ASP A 109 -8.25 27.34 31.71
N GLU A 110 -7.05 26.82 31.88
CA GLU A 110 -6.12 27.06 32.99
C GLU A 110 -6.69 26.70 34.39
N ARG A 111 -7.57 25.69 34.43
CA ARG A 111 -8.12 25.18 35.69
C ARG A 111 -7.43 23.88 36.11
N PRO A 112 -7.44 23.55 37.39
CA PRO A 112 -7.03 22.23 37.86
C PRO A 112 -7.79 21.13 37.11
N ARG A 113 -7.08 20.07 36.74
CA ARG A 113 -7.72 18.92 36.11
C ARG A 113 -8.68 18.24 37.11
N PRO A 114 -9.83 17.74 36.63
CA PRO A 114 -10.74 16.99 37.50
C PRO A 114 -10.07 15.77 38.16
N GLU A 115 -10.41 15.49 39.42
CA GLU A 115 -9.96 14.28 40.13
C GLU A 115 -10.78 13.04 39.66
N THR A 116 -10.64 12.68 38.40
CA THR A 116 -11.31 11.58 37.72
C THR A 116 -10.33 10.85 36.81
N PRO A 117 -10.63 9.60 36.40
CA PRO A 117 -9.78 8.89 35.44
C PRO A 117 -9.54 9.65 34.13
N ALA A 118 -10.53 10.42 33.66
CA ALA A 118 -10.37 11.30 32.50
C ALA A 118 -9.42 12.47 32.78
N GLY A 119 -9.58 13.13 33.94
CA GLY A 119 -8.69 14.21 34.35
C GLY A 119 -7.25 13.72 34.57
N ASP A 120 -7.04 12.52 35.12
CA ASP A 120 -5.73 11.89 35.24
C ASP A 120 -5.08 11.64 33.86
N ALA A 121 -5.90 11.32 32.85
CA ALA A 121 -5.47 11.17 31.46
C ALA A 121 -5.39 12.50 30.68
N GLY A 122 -5.84 13.61 31.28
CA GLY A 122 -5.93 14.93 30.64
C GLY A 122 -7.02 14.99 29.55
N VAL A 123 -8.02 14.12 29.61
CA VAL A 123 -9.04 13.95 28.56
C VAL A 123 -10.28 14.81 28.87
N ASP A 124 -10.84 15.43 27.82
CA ASP A 124 -12.14 16.11 27.87
C ASP A 124 -13.25 15.06 27.69
N GLU A 125 -14.00 14.78 28.75
CA GLU A 125 -15.12 13.80 28.74
C GLU A 125 -16.22 14.15 27.74
N ARG A 126 -16.50 15.42 27.53
CA ARG A 126 -17.48 15.86 26.53
C ARG A 126 -17.07 15.45 25.12
N MET A 127 -15.77 15.44 24.81
CA MET A 127 -15.28 14.95 23.51
C MET A 127 -15.44 13.44 23.41
N MET A 128 -15.23 12.71 24.50
CA MET A 128 -15.47 11.26 24.53
C MET A 128 -16.95 10.91 24.35
N GLU A 129 -17.86 11.64 24.99
CA GLU A 129 -19.32 11.48 24.81
C GLU A 129 -19.74 11.74 23.36
N ARG A 130 -19.19 12.78 22.72
CA ARG A 130 -19.43 13.08 21.29
C ARG A 130 -18.89 11.98 20.39
N PHE A 131 -17.72 11.45 20.71
CA PHE A 131 -17.14 10.35 19.96
C PHE A 131 -17.95 9.06 20.10
N GLU A 132 -18.45 8.75 21.30
CA GLU A 132 -19.35 7.61 21.53
C GLU A 132 -20.66 7.77 20.74
N ALA A 133 -21.29 8.94 20.79
CA ALA A 133 -22.48 9.25 19.99
C ALA A 133 -22.23 9.14 18.47
N PHE A 134 -21.05 9.56 18.00
CA PHE A 134 -20.64 9.36 16.61
C PHE A 134 -20.54 7.86 16.26
N CYS A 135 -19.93 7.09 17.14
CA CYS A 135 -19.85 5.63 16.96
C CYS A 135 -21.23 4.98 16.91
N ASP A 136 -22.18 5.44 17.72
CA ASP A 136 -23.58 4.97 17.69
C ASP A 136 -24.25 5.28 16.34
N LEU A 137 -24.07 6.49 15.82
CA LEU A 137 -24.59 6.89 14.51
C LEU A 137 -24.03 6.00 13.38
N CYS A 138 -22.73 5.66 13.46
CA CYS A 138 -22.08 4.75 12.52
C CYS A 138 -22.59 3.33 12.66
N ALA A 139 -22.70 2.82 13.90
CA ALA A 139 -23.18 1.47 14.18
C ALA A 139 -24.62 1.25 13.71
N ALA A 140 -25.47 2.25 13.85
CA ALA A 140 -26.86 2.21 13.37
C ALA A 140 -26.97 2.07 11.85
N ARG A 141 -25.91 2.46 11.11
CA ARG A 141 -25.80 2.40 9.65
C ARG A 141 -24.93 1.26 9.12
N GLY A 142 -24.43 0.40 10.01
CA GLY A 142 -23.53 -0.71 9.64
C GLY A 142 -22.12 -0.27 9.23
N LEU A 143 -21.75 1.01 9.44
CA LEU A 143 -20.41 1.52 9.17
C LEU A 143 -19.40 1.01 10.19
N ARG A 144 -18.20 0.67 9.72
CA ARG A 144 -17.07 0.29 10.55
C ARG A 144 -16.08 1.43 10.64
N LEU A 145 -15.34 1.50 11.74
CA LEU A 145 -14.42 2.60 12.01
C LEU A 145 -12.99 2.11 12.14
N VAL A 146 -12.07 2.77 11.45
CA VAL A 146 -10.64 2.80 11.73
C VAL A 146 -10.39 4.09 12.50
N VAL A 147 -9.89 3.99 13.72
CA VAL A 147 -9.79 5.14 14.63
C VAL A 147 -8.33 5.50 14.85
N ALA A 148 -7.96 6.76 14.56
CA ALA A 148 -6.62 7.34 14.69
C ALA A 148 -6.54 8.31 15.89
N PRO A 149 -6.37 7.82 17.15
CA PRO A 149 -6.50 8.67 18.35
C PRO A 149 -5.47 9.79 18.43
N LEU A 150 -4.18 9.53 18.10
CA LEU A 150 -3.12 10.55 18.11
C LEU A 150 -3.12 11.36 16.81
N THR A 151 -4.27 11.96 16.44
CA THR A 151 -4.33 12.86 15.29
C THR A 151 -3.75 14.23 15.66
N GLY A 152 -2.42 14.29 15.68
CA GLY A 152 -1.65 15.51 15.98
C GLY A 152 -1.31 16.36 14.74
N GLN A 153 -1.64 15.89 13.54
CA GLN A 153 -1.48 16.60 12.27
C GLN A 153 -2.68 16.31 11.37
N MET A 154 -3.19 17.34 10.70
CA MET A 154 -4.22 17.23 9.67
C MET A 154 -4.18 18.46 8.76
N THR A 155 -4.28 18.22 7.44
CA THR A 155 -4.36 19.31 6.46
C THR A 155 -3.24 20.35 6.65
N PHE A 156 -1.98 19.85 6.82
CA PHE A 156 -0.74 20.64 7.02
C PHE A 156 -0.72 21.51 8.29
N ARG A 157 -1.66 21.33 9.21
CA ARG A 157 -1.67 21.98 10.52
C ARG A 157 -1.41 20.98 11.65
N VAL A 158 -0.59 21.41 12.61
CA VAL A 158 -0.31 20.66 13.83
C VAL A 158 -1.43 20.89 14.85
N TYR A 159 -1.87 19.81 15.51
CA TYR A 159 -2.92 19.74 16.51
C TYR A 159 -2.44 18.93 17.73
N VAL A 160 -1.26 19.25 18.20
CA VAL A 160 -0.67 18.66 19.42
C VAL A 160 -1.13 19.46 20.63
N PRO A 161 -1.42 18.85 21.79
CA PRO A 161 -1.71 19.55 23.03
C PRO A 161 -0.63 20.57 23.39
N GLN A 162 -1.01 21.74 23.90
CA GLN A 162 -0.09 22.85 24.21
C GLN A 162 1.10 22.40 25.10
N ALA A 163 0.83 21.58 26.11
CA ALA A 163 1.87 21.06 27.01
C ALA A 163 2.95 20.22 26.29
N LEU A 164 2.68 19.77 25.06
CA LEU A 164 3.56 18.87 24.30
C LEU A 164 4.16 19.53 23.05
N GLU A 165 3.71 20.72 22.63
CA GLU A 165 4.14 21.38 21.38
C GLU A 165 5.66 21.59 21.25
N ARG A 166 6.36 21.70 22.37
CA ARG A 166 7.82 21.95 22.39
C ARG A 166 8.63 20.74 22.80
N ARG A 167 8.02 19.57 22.84
CA ARG A 167 8.67 18.31 23.27
C ARG A 167 8.95 17.42 22.08
N ASP A 168 9.95 16.58 22.22
CA ASP A 168 10.14 15.45 21.30
C ASP A 168 9.07 14.41 21.61
N LEU A 169 8.06 14.32 20.73
CA LEU A 169 6.92 13.42 20.89
C LEU A 169 7.33 11.92 20.86
N TYR A 170 8.51 11.61 20.35
CA TYR A 170 8.95 10.22 20.22
C TYR A 170 9.89 9.76 21.34
N ALA A 171 10.47 10.69 22.10
CA ALA A 171 11.52 10.36 23.09
C ALA A 171 11.39 11.09 24.43
N ASP A 172 10.70 12.24 24.51
CA ASP A 172 10.56 12.97 25.77
C ASP A 172 9.68 12.18 26.76
N PRO A 173 10.18 11.88 28.00
CA PRO A 173 9.42 11.07 28.96
C PRO A 173 8.06 11.65 29.34
N VAL A 174 7.90 12.99 29.32
CA VAL A 174 6.63 13.65 29.62
C VAL A 174 5.65 13.48 28.47
N ALA A 175 6.12 13.61 27.22
CA ALA A 175 5.29 13.35 26.06
C ALA A 175 4.79 11.90 26.07
N LEU A 176 5.70 10.94 26.20
CA LEU A 176 5.36 9.51 26.26
C LEU A 176 4.39 9.18 27.40
N MET A 177 4.56 9.81 28.57
CA MET A 177 3.63 9.64 29.69
C MET A 177 2.20 10.09 29.31
N TRP A 178 2.05 11.26 28.69
CA TRP A 178 0.74 11.80 28.30
C TRP A 178 0.11 11.04 27.15
N GLU A 179 0.88 10.64 26.14
CA GLU A 179 0.42 9.76 25.06
C GLU A 179 -0.13 8.45 25.61
N ARG A 180 0.60 7.81 26.52
CA ARG A 180 0.15 6.56 27.16
C ARG A 180 -1.13 6.76 27.96
N ARG A 181 -1.21 7.80 28.79
CA ARG A 181 -2.41 8.08 29.59
C ARG A 181 -3.64 8.30 28.71
N TYR A 182 -3.49 9.08 27.65
CA TYR A 182 -4.54 9.35 26.68
C TYR A 182 -5.00 8.07 25.99
N LEU A 183 -4.08 7.34 25.39
CA LEU A 183 -4.40 6.12 24.65
C LEU A 183 -5.02 5.04 25.53
N ASP A 184 -4.46 4.81 26.72
CA ASP A 184 -5.02 3.83 27.65
C ASP A 184 -6.45 4.17 28.04
N TYR A 185 -6.71 5.44 28.38
CA TYR A 185 -8.06 5.91 28.72
C TYR A 185 -9.01 5.82 27.53
N PHE A 186 -8.64 6.40 26.38
CA PHE A 186 -9.46 6.47 25.18
C PHE A 186 -9.86 5.07 24.70
N VAL A 187 -8.88 4.20 24.54
CA VAL A 187 -9.09 2.84 24.02
C VAL A 187 -9.93 1.99 24.98
N ARG A 188 -9.63 2.04 26.30
CA ARG A 188 -10.45 1.31 27.31
C ARG A 188 -11.89 1.81 27.35
N ARG A 189 -12.12 3.11 27.25
CA ARG A 189 -13.43 3.73 27.24
C ARG A 189 -14.26 3.27 26.05
N MET A 190 -13.61 3.10 24.86
CA MET A 190 -14.28 2.83 23.60
C MET A 190 -14.21 1.38 23.10
N ARG A 191 -13.37 0.52 23.70
CA ARG A 191 -13.14 -0.86 23.24
C ARG A 191 -14.40 -1.74 23.14
N HIS A 192 -15.45 -1.43 23.87
CA HIS A 192 -16.72 -2.17 23.83
C HIS A 192 -17.55 -1.85 22.59
N HIS A 193 -17.24 -0.74 21.88
CA HIS A 193 -18.11 -0.23 20.83
C HIS A 193 -17.98 -1.04 19.53
N ARG A 194 -19.11 -1.58 19.06
CA ARG A 194 -19.17 -2.51 17.91
C ARG A 194 -18.80 -1.87 16.55
N ALA A 195 -18.92 -0.53 16.40
CA ALA A 195 -18.55 0.13 15.15
C ALA A 195 -17.03 0.11 14.93
N ILE A 196 -16.24 0.13 16.01
CA ILE A 196 -14.77 0.17 15.89
C ILE A 196 -14.26 -1.17 15.36
N ALA A 197 -13.58 -1.15 14.23
CA ALA A 197 -12.99 -2.32 13.57
C ALA A 197 -11.49 -2.45 13.83
N ALA A 198 -10.79 -1.33 13.93
CA ALA A 198 -9.33 -1.29 14.12
C ALA A 198 -8.91 0.00 14.82
N TRP A 199 -7.75 -0.06 15.46
CA TRP A 199 -7.05 1.09 16.03
C TRP A 199 -5.85 1.43 15.16
N GLU A 200 -5.49 2.69 15.12
CA GLU A 200 -4.28 3.21 14.49
C GLU A 200 -3.51 4.06 15.51
N SER A 201 -2.19 4.23 15.34
CA SER A 201 -1.43 5.12 16.22
C SER A 201 -1.90 6.58 16.10
N GLY A 202 -2.14 7.04 14.89
CA GLY A 202 -2.57 8.40 14.57
C GLY A 202 -2.35 8.74 13.10
N ASN A 203 -2.84 9.89 12.66
CA ASN A 203 -2.69 10.32 11.27
C ASN A 203 -1.26 10.76 10.98
N GLU A 204 -0.62 10.14 9.98
CA GLU A 204 0.71 10.53 9.45
C GLU A 204 1.72 10.89 10.54
N THR A 205 1.80 10.08 11.58
CA THR A 205 2.59 10.37 12.78
C THR A 205 4.06 10.70 12.48
N ARG A 206 4.59 10.28 11.35
CA ARG A 206 5.96 10.59 10.88
C ARG A 206 6.24 12.08 10.67
N VAL A 207 5.21 12.92 10.56
CA VAL A 207 5.37 14.38 10.32
C VAL A 207 5.20 15.22 11.59
N LEU A 208 4.94 14.59 12.75
CA LEU A 208 4.81 15.30 14.02
C LEU A 208 6.13 15.87 14.55
N GLY A 209 7.26 15.38 14.05
CA GLY A 209 8.58 15.87 14.41
C GLY A 209 9.71 15.03 13.78
N PRO A 210 10.96 15.46 13.94
CA PRO A 210 12.10 14.65 13.53
C PRO A 210 12.25 13.46 14.47
N ILE A 211 12.48 12.27 13.91
CA ILE A 211 12.84 11.09 14.68
C ILE A 211 14.30 10.70 14.42
N ALA A 212 15.01 10.32 15.48
CA ALA A 212 16.46 10.22 15.44
C ALA A 212 16.97 9.06 14.57
N SER A 213 16.29 7.91 14.58
CA SER A 213 16.73 6.70 13.86
C SER A 213 15.57 5.72 13.63
N PRO A 214 15.78 4.68 12.81
CA PRO A 214 14.82 3.58 12.68
C PRO A 214 14.54 2.84 13.99
N GLU A 215 15.53 2.73 14.88
CA GLU A 215 15.40 2.12 16.21
C GLU A 215 14.51 2.97 17.13
N ALA A 216 14.56 4.30 17.00
CA ALA A 216 13.66 5.19 17.72
C ALA A 216 12.21 5.03 17.25
N VAL A 217 11.98 4.83 15.92
CA VAL A 217 10.65 4.47 15.39
C VAL A 217 10.16 3.16 16.01
N GLU A 218 11.00 2.14 16.03
CA GLU A 218 10.67 0.84 16.60
C GLU A 218 10.31 0.96 18.09
N ALA A 219 11.10 1.69 18.87
CA ALA A 219 10.86 1.89 20.30
C ALA A 219 9.54 2.64 20.56
N TRP A 220 9.29 3.73 19.84
CA TRP A 220 8.06 4.50 19.99
C TRP A 220 6.82 3.69 19.57
N LEU A 221 6.87 3.00 18.43
CA LEU A 221 5.76 2.15 17.99
C LEU A 221 5.50 0.99 18.94
N ALA A 222 6.55 0.35 19.48
CA ALA A 222 6.39 -0.70 20.49
C ALA A 222 5.66 -0.18 21.74
N PHE A 223 5.97 1.05 22.15
CA PHE A 223 5.32 1.70 23.27
C PHE A 223 3.86 2.06 22.97
N ILE A 224 3.58 2.73 21.87
CA ILE A 224 2.23 3.19 21.47
C ILE A 224 1.32 1.98 21.16
N HIS A 225 1.74 1.09 20.25
CA HIS A 225 0.95 -0.08 19.88
C HIS A 225 0.80 -1.06 21.05
N GLY A 226 1.84 -1.17 21.91
CA GLY A 226 1.76 -1.94 23.16
C GLY A 226 0.70 -1.39 24.11
N THR A 227 0.62 -0.07 24.27
CA THR A 227 -0.42 0.60 25.07
C THR A 227 -1.82 0.31 24.52
N ILE A 228 -2.02 0.44 23.22
CA ILE A 228 -3.30 0.15 22.57
C ILE A 228 -3.71 -1.31 22.77
N ARG A 229 -2.82 -2.27 22.51
CA ARG A 229 -3.09 -3.71 22.68
C ARG A 229 -3.38 -4.12 24.11
N LEU A 230 -2.73 -3.50 25.08
CA LEU A 230 -3.03 -3.74 26.51
C LEU A 230 -4.42 -3.22 26.90
N ALA A 231 -4.85 -2.12 26.29
CA ALA A 231 -6.17 -1.55 26.51
C ALA A 231 -7.28 -2.31 25.76
N ASP A 232 -7.02 -2.75 24.53
CA ASP A 232 -7.92 -3.58 23.72
C ASP A 232 -7.14 -4.69 22.96
N PRO A 233 -7.08 -5.90 23.50
CA PRO A 233 -6.44 -7.04 22.82
C PRO A 233 -7.28 -7.67 21.72
N THR A 234 -8.49 -7.18 21.45
CA THR A 234 -9.45 -7.83 20.55
C THR A 234 -9.46 -7.28 19.13
N ARG A 235 -8.93 -6.08 18.93
CA ARG A 235 -8.89 -5.41 17.63
C ARG A 235 -7.48 -5.27 17.11
N PRO A 236 -7.30 -5.33 15.78
CA PRO A 236 -6.00 -5.11 15.17
C PRO A 236 -5.54 -3.66 15.35
N VAL A 237 -4.21 -3.50 15.44
CA VAL A 237 -3.54 -2.21 15.40
C VAL A 237 -2.92 -2.03 14.02
N ILE A 238 -3.38 -1.01 13.30
CA ILE A 238 -2.86 -0.62 12.00
C ILE A 238 -1.58 0.19 12.22
N GLY A 239 -0.54 -0.12 11.47
CA GLY A 239 0.71 0.63 11.48
C GLY A 239 0.51 2.03 10.89
N PRO A 240 1.37 2.98 11.27
CA PRO A 240 1.33 4.30 10.68
C PRO A 240 1.54 4.21 9.17
N ASP A 241 1.02 5.20 8.45
CA ASP A 241 1.25 5.38 7.02
C ASP A 241 2.74 5.19 6.69
N THR A 242 3.03 4.28 5.78
CA THR A 242 4.39 3.98 5.34
C THR A 242 4.56 4.35 3.87
N CYS A 243 5.02 5.58 3.63
CA CYS A 243 5.50 5.98 2.31
C CYS A 243 6.96 5.55 2.05
N GLN A 244 7.65 5.09 3.09
CA GLN A 244 9.05 4.66 3.08
C GLN A 244 9.11 3.15 3.30
N ILE A 245 9.05 2.37 2.21
CA ILE A 245 9.01 0.92 2.32
C ILE A 245 10.41 0.37 2.63
N THR A 246 11.43 0.89 1.93
CA THR A 246 12.81 0.40 2.05
C THR A 246 13.80 1.44 2.56
N GLU A 247 13.42 2.71 2.61
CA GLU A 247 14.28 3.85 2.93
C GLU A 247 13.76 4.65 4.12
N GLY A 248 14.60 5.56 4.66
CA GLY A 248 14.25 6.45 5.77
C GLY A 248 14.17 5.76 7.13
N ASN A 249 13.63 6.48 8.12
CA ASN A 249 13.52 5.98 9.49
C ASN A 249 12.25 5.13 9.70
N TRP A 250 11.15 5.45 9.01
CA TRP A 250 9.85 4.79 9.10
C TRP A 250 9.69 3.61 8.12
N ARG A 251 10.77 2.89 7.85
CA ARG A 251 10.75 1.78 6.90
C ARG A 251 10.04 0.55 7.43
N ILE A 252 9.57 -0.25 6.49
CA ILE A 252 8.66 -1.36 6.76
C ILE A 252 9.25 -2.45 7.66
N ASP A 253 10.57 -2.66 7.65
CA ASP A 253 11.23 -3.64 8.51
C ASP A 253 11.16 -3.27 10.01
N ARG A 254 10.91 -2.00 10.34
CA ARG A 254 10.71 -1.50 11.70
C ARG A 254 9.23 -1.41 12.09
N VAL A 255 8.37 -1.10 11.12
CA VAL A 255 6.92 -0.92 11.34
C VAL A 255 6.16 -2.25 11.36
N ALA A 256 6.42 -3.13 10.39
CA ALA A 256 5.64 -4.34 10.22
C ALA A 256 5.65 -5.32 11.40
N PRO A 257 6.78 -5.55 12.12
CA PRO A 257 6.77 -6.44 13.29
C PRO A 257 5.85 -5.99 14.42
N LEU A 258 5.59 -4.68 14.50
CA LEU A 258 4.80 -4.04 15.57
C LEU A 258 3.35 -3.78 15.18
N SER A 259 2.97 -4.07 13.94
CA SER A 259 1.64 -3.82 13.39
C SER A 259 0.93 -5.12 13.02
N ASP A 260 -0.40 -5.15 13.10
CA ASP A 260 -1.21 -6.29 12.65
C ASP A 260 -1.63 -6.13 11.20
N VAL A 261 -1.82 -4.88 10.76
CA VAL A 261 -2.16 -4.46 9.41
C VAL A 261 -1.26 -3.29 9.02
N LEU A 262 -0.93 -3.19 7.74
CA LEU A 262 -0.11 -2.11 7.20
C LEU A 262 -0.97 -1.17 6.35
N ALA A 263 -0.63 0.11 6.38
CA ALA A 263 -1.32 1.15 5.66
C ALA A 263 -0.36 1.98 4.79
N VAL A 264 -0.87 2.49 3.69
CA VAL A 264 -0.11 3.37 2.78
C VAL A 264 -0.98 4.51 2.23
N HIS A 265 -0.38 5.71 2.11
CA HIS A 265 -0.96 6.90 1.51
C HIS A 265 -0.28 7.21 0.16
N PRO A 266 -0.55 6.46 -0.91
CA PRO A 266 0.19 6.52 -2.16
C PRO A 266 -0.35 7.62 -3.09
N TYR A 267 -0.13 8.88 -2.75
CA TYR A 267 -0.57 10.01 -3.57
C TYR A 267 0.30 10.23 -4.79
N ASN A 268 -0.23 9.93 -5.97
CA ASN A 268 0.43 10.17 -7.25
C ASN A 268 0.45 11.65 -7.67
N MET A 269 -0.42 12.49 -7.11
CA MET A 269 -0.45 13.93 -7.40
C MET A 269 0.86 14.65 -7.05
N TRP A 270 1.66 14.12 -6.12
CA TRP A 270 2.99 14.64 -5.82
C TRP A 270 4.07 14.18 -6.83
N LYS A 271 3.71 13.24 -7.72
CA LYS A 271 4.54 12.72 -8.81
C LYS A 271 4.06 13.29 -10.14
N LYS A 272 4.21 14.60 -10.35
CA LYS A 272 3.64 15.35 -11.50
C LYS A 272 3.77 14.65 -12.85
N ALA A 273 4.91 14.02 -13.12
CA ALA A 273 5.12 13.28 -14.36
C ALA A 273 4.22 12.04 -14.54
N TYR A 274 3.59 11.53 -13.47
CA TYR A 274 2.62 10.43 -13.62
C TYR A 274 1.27 10.91 -14.16
N LEU A 275 0.98 12.20 -14.02
CA LEU A 275 -0.28 12.79 -14.43
C LEU A 275 -0.31 13.17 -15.93
N ASP A 276 0.85 13.18 -16.58
CA ASP A 276 0.96 13.53 -17.99
C ASP A 276 0.29 12.48 -18.87
N GLU A 277 -0.32 12.93 -19.97
CA GLU A 277 -0.86 12.06 -21.00
C GLU A 277 0.24 11.12 -21.53
N GLY A 278 -0.11 9.84 -21.72
CA GLY A 278 0.85 8.78 -22.07
C GLY A 278 1.51 8.07 -20.88
N ASN A 279 1.34 8.59 -19.67
CA ASN A 279 1.79 7.94 -18.44
C ASN A 279 0.64 7.28 -17.64
N GLY A 280 -0.52 7.08 -18.25
CA GLY A 280 -1.72 6.56 -17.60
C GLY A 280 -1.50 5.26 -16.84
N ILE A 281 -0.73 4.33 -17.41
CA ILE A 281 -0.38 3.06 -16.75
C ILE A 281 0.46 3.26 -15.48
N ARG A 282 1.38 4.22 -15.46
CA ARG A 282 2.21 4.54 -14.27
C ARG A 282 1.35 5.12 -13.16
N ASN A 283 0.42 5.99 -13.54
CA ASN A 283 -0.55 6.60 -12.63
C ASN A 283 -1.49 5.53 -12.04
N ALA A 284 -2.07 4.68 -12.89
CA ALA A 284 -3.00 3.63 -12.49
C ALA A 284 -2.36 2.58 -11.56
N PHE A 285 -1.05 2.33 -11.69
CA PHE A 285 -0.35 1.32 -10.92
C PHE A 285 0.37 1.83 -9.67
N PHE A 286 0.39 3.14 -9.41
CA PHE A 286 1.13 3.66 -8.26
C PHE A 286 0.59 3.13 -6.93
N ALA A 287 -0.70 3.28 -6.67
CA ALA A 287 -1.30 2.77 -5.43
C ALA A 287 -1.29 1.23 -5.32
N PRO A 288 -1.67 0.46 -6.37
CA PRO A 288 -1.56 -0.99 -6.35
C PRO A 288 -0.14 -1.51 -6.08
N SER A 289 0.89 -0.90 -6.69
CA SER A 289 2.28 -1.33 -6.50
C SER A 289 2.80 -1.04 -5.09
N CYS A 290 2.52 0.14 -4.54
CA CYS A 290 2.90 0.50 -3.18
C CYS A 290 2.25 -0.44 -2.15
N ARG A 291 0.92 -0.67 -2.26
CA ARG A 291 0.22 -1.59 -1.38
C ARG A 291 0.78 -3.02 -1.47
N LEU A 292 1.00 -3.51 -2.69
CA LEU A 292 1.50 -4.87 -2.90
C LEU A 292 2.91 -5.06 -2.34
N ALA A 293 3.80 -4.08 -2.56
CA ALA A 293 5.15 -4.11 -2.00
C ALA A 293 5.12 -4.08 -0.48
N LEU A 294 4.28 -3.23 0.10
CA LEU A 294 4.09 -3.12 1.55
C LEU A 294 3.66 -4.47 2.15
N GLU A 295 2.66 -5.12 1.56
CA GLU A 295 2.17 -6.43 1.99
C GLU A 295 3.24 -7.51 1.86
N GLN A 296 3.92 -7.57 0.72
CA GLN A 296 4.87 -8.65 0.43
C GLN A 296 6.21 -8.52 1.17
N ILE A 297 6.71 -7.30 1.34
CA ILE A 297 7.95 -7.02 2.07
C ILE A 297 7.70 -7.05 3.58
N GLY A 298 6.59 -6.48 4.03
CA GLY A 298 6.20 -6.44 5.43
C GLY A 298 5.67 -7.77 5.97
N GLY A 299 5.12 -8.64 5.09
CA GLY A 299 4.56 -9.94 5.47
C GLY A 299 3.28 -9.84 6.32
N LYS A 300 2.53 -8.75 6.18
CA LYS A 300 1.27 -8.47 6.88
C LYS A 300 0.23 -8.00 5.88
N PRO A 301 -1.09 -8.17 6.15
CA PRO A 301 -2.13 -7.57 5.33
C PRO A 301 -1.90 -6.08 5.15
N ALA A 302 -2.10 -5.57 3.93
CA ALA A 302 -1.94 -4.14 3.64
C ALA A 302 -3.10 -3.60 2.81
N PHE A 303 -3.47 -2.34 3.03
CA PHE A 303 -4.50 -1.66 2.26
C PHE A 303 -4.12 -0.21 1.94
N VAL A 304 -4.82 0.37 1.00
CA VAL A 304 -4.70 1.79 0.66
C VAL A 304 -5.62 2.55 1.61
N GLU A 305 -5.04 3.07 2.69
CA GLU A 305 -5.78 3.75 3.75
C GLU A 305 -6.21 5.15 3.36
N GLU A 306 -5.39 5.79 2.51
CA GLU A 306 -5.64 7.13 2.04
C GLU A 306 -5.17 7.28 0.60
N HIS A 307 -6.05 7.74 -0.28
CA HIS A 307 -5.75 8.08 -1.66
C HIS A 307 -6.75 9.09 -2.20
N GLY A 308 -6.28 10.08 -2.95
CA GLY A 308 -7.14 11.12 -3.50
C GLY A 308 -6.51 11.85 -4.68
N LEU A 309 -7.26 12.77 -5.27
CA LEU A 309 -6.85 13.57 -6.42
C LEU A 309 -7.17 15.03 -6.21
N ARG A 310 -6.21 15.90 -6.43
CA ARG A 310 -6.42 17.35 -6.61
C ARG A 310 -7.03 17.60 -7.98
N ARG A 311 -8.34 17.53 -8.07
CA ARG A 311 -9.07 17.52 -9.35
C ARG A 311 -8.75 18.71 -10.23
N ALA A 312 -8.77 19.91 -9.70
CA ALA A 312 -8.54 21.14 -10.46
C ALA A 312 -7.17 21.20 -11.14
N GLU A 313 -6.14 20.58 -10.52
CA GLU A 313 -4.77 20.61 -11.04
C GLU A 313 -4.38 19.37 -11.85
N CYS A 314 -5.06 18.24 -11.61
CA CYS A 314 -4.65 16.96 -12.20
C CYS A 314 -5.47 16.60 -13.43
N MET A 315 -6.81 16.77 -13.38
CA MET A 315 -7.69 16.32 -14.44
C MET A 315 -9.12 16.82 -14.28
N SER A 316 -9.91 16.76 -15.39
CA SER A 316 -11.34 17.06 -15.33
C SER A 316 -12.09 16.08 -14.40
N ARG A 317 -13.27 16.48 -13.91
CA ARG A 317 -14.13 15.65 -13.04
C ARG A 317 -14.51 14.32 -13.70
N ALA A 318 -14.72 14.32 -15.03
CA ALA A 318 -15.03 13.12 -15.79
C ALA A 318 -13.81 12.17 -15.85
N ASN A 319 -12.62 12.71 -16.09
CA ASN A 319 -11.38 11.91 -16.09
C ASN A 319 -11.05 11.38 -14.71
N ALA A 320 -11.30 12.15 -13.64
CA ALA A 320 -11.15 11.70 -12.26
C ALA A 320 -12.04 10.49 -11.93
N ALA A 321 -13.29 10.49 -12.43
CA ALA A 321 -14.18 9.34 -12.28
C ALA A 321 -13.69 8.10 -13.04
N ARG A 322 -13.18 8.27 -14.26
CA ARG A 322 -12.55 7.17 -15.01
C ARG A 322 -11.30 6.65 -14.31
N TYR A 323 -10.44 7.55 -13.83
CA TYR A 323 -9.26 7.19 -13.05
C TYR A 323 -9.62 6.35 -11.81
N ALA A 324 -10.61 6.78 -11.01
CA ALA A 324 -11.03 6.04 -9.82
C ALA A 324 -11.54 4.63 -10.15
N ARG A 325 -12.26 4.48 -11.28
CA ARG A 325 -12.68 3.16 -11.78
C ARG A 325 -11.46 2.29 -12.11
N GLY A 326 -10.52 2.80 -12.91
CA GLY A 326 -9.29 2.08 -13.28
C GLY A 326 -8.43 1.72 -12.07
N LEU A 327 -8.34 2.61 -11.07
CA LEU A 327 -7.70 2.35 -9.79
C LEU A 327 -8.34 1.15 -9.06
N CYS A 328 -9.67 1.12 -8.96
CA CYS A 328 -10.39 0.02 -8.33
C CYS A 328 -10.16 -1.31 -9.05
N TRP A 329 -10.20 -1.34 -10.38
CA TRP A 329 -9.88 -2.52 -11.18
C TRP A 329 -8.46 -3.02 -10.94
N ASN A 330 -7.46 -2.12 -10.93
CA ASN A 330 -6.06 -2.49 -10.71
C ASN A 330 -5.80 -2.93 -9.26
N LEU A 331 -6.48 -2.33 -8.28
CA LEU A 331 -6.42 -2.79 -6.90
C LEU A 331 -7.03 -4.19 -6.75
N LEU A 332 -8.20 -4.44 -7.36
CA LEU A 332 -8.84 -5.76 -7.35
C LEU A 332 -7.93 -6.81 -8.00
N ALA A 333 -7.37 -6.51 -9.18
CA ALA A 333 -6.42 -7.38 -9.89
C ALA A 333 -5.13 -7.65 -9.10
N ALA A 334 -4.73 -6.74 -8.20
CA ALA A 334 -3.59 -6.90 -7.31
C ALA A 334 -3.94 -7.57 -5.97
N GLY A 335 -5.18 -8.10 -5.81
CA GLY A 335 -5.64 -8.72 -4.56
C GLY A 335 -5.93 -7.70 -3.46
N GLY A 336 -6.39 -6.49 -3.82
CA GLY A 336 -6.70 -5.40 -2.89
C GLY A 336 -7.71 -5.80 -1.83
N ARG A 337 -7.64 -5.14 -0.67
CA ARG A 337 -8.53 -5.38 0.49
C ARG A 337 -9.47 -4.19 0.72
N GLY A 338 -8.91 -2.98 0.73
CA GLY A 338 -9.66 -1.75 0.97
C GLY A 338 -9.03 -0.55 0.29
N LEU A 339 -9.88 0.43 0.03
CA LEU A 339 -9.53 1.74 -0.47
C LEU A 339 -10.22 2.80 0.38
N GLY A 340 -9.44 3.57 1.15
CA GLY A 340 -9.89 4.78 1.84
C GLY A 340 -9.69 6.00 0.94
N TRP A 341 -10.79 6.60 0.48
CA TRP A 341 -10.70 7.80 -0.34
C TRP A 341 -10.47 9.05 0.53
N TRP A 342 -9.51 9.86 0.17
CA TRP A 342 -9.31 11.18 0.75
C TRP A 342 -9.96 12.25 -0.13
N CYS A 343 -11.02 12.88 0.35
CA CYS A 343 -11.76 12.61 1.56
C CYS A 343 -13.26 12.47 1.25
N ALA A 344 -14.11 12.34 2.27
CA ALA A 344 -15.55 12.25 2.06
C ALA A 344 -16.10 13.49 1.36
N PHE A 345 -15.91 14.67 1.97
CA PHE A 345 -16.46 15.94 1.53
C PHE A 345 -15.37 16.97 1.25
N ASP A 346 -15.62 17.89 0.31
CA ASP A 346 -14.83 19.10 0.17
C ASP A 346 -14.84 19.90 1.49
N GLN A 347 -13.74 20.59 1.76
CA GLN A 347 -13.55 21.37 2.98
C GLN A 347 -13.45 22.88 2.65
N ASP A 348 -14.25 23.33 1.69
CA ASP A 348 -14.21 24.64 1.07
C ASP A 348 -15.07 25.70 1.79
N ASN A 349 -15.77 25.32 2.86
CA ASN A 349 -16.71 26.15 3.61
C ASN A 349 -16.14 26.69 4.93
N GLN A 350 -14.85 26.47 5.20
CA GLN A 350 -14.18 26.94 6.40
C GLN A 350 -13.25 28.11 6.09
N MET A 351 -13.39 29.23 6.83
CA MET A 351 -12.54 30.41 6.72
C MET A 351 -11.61 30.58 7.93
N ILE A 352 -11.01 29.46 8.36
CA ILE A 352 -10.08 29.39 9.48
C ILE A 352 -8.88 28.50 9.11
N PRO A 353 -7.69 28.67 9.72
CA PRO A 353 -6.58 27.75 9.50
C PRO A 353 -6.94 26.29 9.81
N PRO A 354 -6.55 25.36 8.91
CA PRO A 354 -5.70 25.54 7.73
C PRO A 354 -6.46 25.91 6.45
N TYR A 355 -7.77 26.00 6.45
CA TYR A 355 -8.62 26.10 5.26
C TYR A 355 -8.58 27.47 4.57
N ASP A 356 -8.24 28.55 5.30
CA ASP A 356 -7.97 29.88 4.75
C ASP A 356 -6.53 30.03 4.19
N TRP A 357 -5.70 29.01 4.38
CA TRP A 357 -4.41 28.93 3.68
C TRP A 357 -4.64 28.45 2.25
N LYS A 358 -3.66 28.65 1.35
CA LYS A 358 -3.75 28.18 -0.05
C LYS A 358 -3.59 26.66 -0.13
N GLU A 359 -4.53 25.93 0.44
CA GLU A 359 -4.39 24.50 0.65
C GLU A 359 -5.09 23.64 -0.40
N PRO A 360 -4.41 22.55 -0.84
CA PRO A 360 -4.99 21.63 -1.80
C PRO A 360 -6.19 20.83 -1.28
N CYS A 361 -6.41 20.80 0.01
CA CYS A 361 -7.43 19.93 0.62
C CYS A 361 -8.86 20.46 0.46
N LEU A 362 -9.04 21.69 -0.02
CA LEU A 362 -10.37 22.29 -0.16
C LEU A 362 -11.27 21.55 -1.15
N GLU A 363 -10.70 20.92 -2.18
CA GLU A 363 -11.44 20.28 -3.27
C GLU A 363 -11.08 18.78 -3.49
N LEU A 364 -10.77 18.05 -2.43
CA LEU A 364 -10.38 16.63 -2.51
C LEU A 364 -11.54 15.67 -2.25
N GLY A 365 -12.72 16.16 -1.83
CA GLY A 365 -13.87 15.34 -1.50
C GLY A 365 -14.40 14.49 -2.65
N ALA A 366 -14.94 13.32 -2.33
CA ALA A 366 -15.77 12.57 -3.25
C ALA A 366 -17.14 13.27 -3.45
N PHE A 367 -17.53 14.08 -2.48
CA PHE A 367 -18.74 14.91 -2.47
C PHE A 367 -18.37 16.36 -2.21
N LYS A 368 -19.23 17.29 -2.64
CA LYS A 368 -19.16 18.67 -2.21
C LYS A 368 -19.49 18.79 -0.72
N SER A 369 -19.16 19.92 -0.12
CA SER A 369 -19.55 20.25 1.26
C SER A 369 -21.07 20.28 1.48
N ASP A 370 -21.89 20.48 0.42
CA ASP A 370 -23.35 20.38 0.44
C ASP A 370 -23.88 18.94 0.24
N ARG A 371 -23.00 17.93 0.24
CA ARG A 371 -23.29 16.50 0.00
C ARG A 371 -23.61 16.12 -1.46
N THR A 372 -23.55 17.04 -2.41
CA THR A 372 -23.74 16.74 -3.82
C THR A 372 -22.62 15.79 -4.30
N PRO A 373 -22.94 14.59 -4.84
CA PRO A 373 -21.91 13.65 -5.27
C PRO A 373 -21.22 14.13 -6.55
N TYR A 374 -19.91 14.08 -6.55
CA TYR A 374 -19.13 14.22 -7.77
C TYR A 374 -19.20 12.95 -8.63
N PRO A 375 -18.85 13.02 -9.91
CA PRO A 375 -18.79 11.84 -10.78
C PRO A 375 -17.92 10.71 -10.20
N ILE A 376 -16.89 11.04 -9.42
CA ILE A 376 -16.01 10.08 -8.76
C ILE A 376 -16.75 9.25 -7.68
N ALA A 377 -17.62 9.86 -6.87
CA ALA A 377 -18.43 9.14 -5.89
C ALA A 377 -19.35 8.12 -6.58
N LYS A 378 -19.97 8.53 -7.71
CA LYS A 378 -20.82 7.64 -8.50
C LYS A 378 -20.04 6.48 -9.13
N ALA A 379 -18.80 6.72 -9.61
CA ALA A 379 -17.94 5.69 -10.16
C ALA A 379 -17.53 4.67 -9.09
N LEU A 380 -17.11 5.14 -7.92
CA LEU A 380 -16.79 4.28 -6.78
C LEU A 380 -18.00 3.45 -6.33
N ALA A 381 -19.18 4.07 -6.18
CA ALA A 381 -20.42 3.39 -5.82
C ALA A 381 -20.80 2.29 -6.82
N ARG A 382 -20.69 2.56 -8.12
CA ARG A 382 -20.95 1.58 -9.19
C ARG A 382 -19.99 0.41 -9.09
N PHE A 383 -18.70 0.67 -8.90
CA PHE A 383 -17.70 -0.38 -8.75
C PHE A 383 -17.97 -1.25 -7.51
N MET A 384 -18.36 -0.67 -6.38
CA MET A 384 -18.73 -1.42 -5.18
C MET A 384 -19.99 -2.27 -5.38
N SER A 385 -20.96 -1.76 -6.14
CA SER A 385 -22.14 -2.54 -6.53
C SER A 385 -21.74 -3.75 -7.38
N PHE A 386 -20.85 -3.56 -8.34
CA PHE A 386 -20.28 -4.64 -9.15
C PHE A 386 -19.58 -5.70 -8.29
N VAL A 387 -18.67 -5.29 -7.39
CA VAL A 387 -17.95 -6.26 -6.52
C VAL A 387 -18.92 -7.07 -5.67
N ARG A 388 -19.98 -6.46 -5.14
CA ARG A 388 -21.02 -7.17 -4.36
C ARG A 388 -21.88 -8.10 -5.21
N SER A 389 -22.00 -7.87 -6.51
CA SER A 389 -22.75 -8.71 -7.44
C SER A 389 -21.97 -9.89 -8.01
N LEU A 390 -20.67 -10.00 -7.71
CA LEU A 390 -19.86 -11.10 -8.19
C LEU A 390 -20.42 -12.45 -7.70
N PRO A 391 -20.40 -13.51 -8.54
CA PRO A 391 -20.97 -14.83 -8.18
C PRO A 391 -20.08 -15.63 -7.22
N PHE A 392 -19.08 -15.03 -6.63
CA PHE A 392 -18.14 -15.60 -5.67
C PHE A 392 -17.76 -14.54 -4.62
N PRO A 393 -17.34 -14.94 -3.42
CA PRO A 393 -17.11 -14.02 -2.31
C PRO A 393 -15.88 -13.11 -2.50
N ALA A 394 -14.89 -13.59 -3.24
CA ALA A 394 -13.65 -12.83 -3.49
C ALA A 394 -12.96 -13.31 -4.77
N VAL A 395 -12.22 -12.41 -5.41
CA VAL A 395 -11.30 -12.75 -6.51
C VAL A 395 -10.05 -13.40 -5.90
N PRO A 396 -9.68 -14.63 -6.31
CA PRO A 396 -8.49 -15.31 -5.79
C PRO A 396 -7.20 -14.52 -6.07
N ALA A 397 -6.17 -14.75 -5.27
CA ALA A 397 -4.86 -14.16 -5.54
C ALA A 397 -4.29 -14.65 -6.87
N ALA A 398 -3.70 -13.75 -7.65
CA ALA A 398 -3.00 -14.10 -8.87
C ALA A 398 -1.72 -14.88 -8.55
N LYS A 399 -1.37 -15.87 -9.39
CA LYS A 399 -0.16 -16.66 -9.23
C LYS A 399 1.08 -15.81 -9.50
N THR A 400 2.04 -15.84 -8.59
CA THR A 400 3.33 -15.15 -8.74
C THR A 400 4.18 -15.82 -9.84
N ASP A 401 4.70 -15.02 -10.77
CA ASP A 401 5.54 -15.49 -11.88
C ASP A 401 7.03 -15.27 -11.61
N CYS A 402 7.39 -14.20 -10.89
CA CYS A 402 8.77 -13.82 -10.64
C CYS A 402 8.93 -13.06 -9.32
N VAL A 403 10.17 -13.01 -8.83
CA VAL A 403 10.58 -12.15 -7.71
C VAL A 403 11.36 -10.96 -8.25
N ILE A 404 10.98 -9.75 -7.83
CA ILE A 404 11.70 -8.52 -8.12
C ILE A 404 12.32 -7.99 -6.82
N VAL A 405 13.64 -7.91 -6.79
CA VAL A 405 14.38 -7.36 -5.65
C VAL A 405 14.40 -5.84 -5.78
N VAL A 406 13.75 -5.14 -4.85
CA VAL A 406 13.65 -3.68 -4.86
C VAL A 406 14.49 -3.10 -3.74
N ARG A 407 15.37 -2.15 -4.09
CA ARG A 407 16.28 -1.50 -3.17
C ARG A 407 15.74 -0.17 -2.62
N ASP A 408 14.95 0.52 -3.41
CA ASP A 408 14.36 1.81 -3.08
C ASP A 408 12.90 1.90 -3.53
N ASP A 409 12.18 2.87 -2.98
CA ASP A 409 10.75 3.01 -3.20
C ASP A 409 10.40 3.43 -4.65
N GLU A 410 11.33 4.13 -5.33
CA GLU A 410 11.13 4.54 -6.72
C GLU A 410 11.13 3.35 -7.69
N MET A 411 11.85 2.27 -7.34
CA MET A 411 11.88 1.05 -8.15
C MET A 411 10.55 0.28 -8.10
N ILE A 412 9.76 0.42 -7.05
CA ILE A 412 8.53 -0.35 -6.84
C ILE A 412 7.55 -0.13 -8.00
N ASN A 413 7.15 1.12 -8.24
CA ASN A 413 6.19 1.39 -9.30
C ASN A 413 6.76 1.12 -10.69
N SER A 414 7.99 1.54 -10.96
CA SER A 414 8.61 1.39 -12.29
C SER A 414 8.74 -0.09 -12.69
N THR A 415 9.22 -0.94 -11.77
CA THR A 415 9.37 -2.37 -12.05
C THR A 415 8.02 -3.10 -12.09
N TYR A 416 7.05 -2.66 -11.30
CA TYR A 416 5.69 -3.18 -11.37
C TYR A 416 5.06 -2.92 -12.73
N VAL A 417 5.14 -1.68 -13.24
CA VAL A 417 4.64 -1.31 -14.55
C VAL A 417 5.22 -2.22 -15.64
N LEU A 418 6.56 -2.39 -15.66
CA LEU A 418 7.24 -3.21 -16.68
C LEU A 418 6.84 -4.69 -16.59
N ALA A 419 6.75 -5.24 -15.38
CA ALA A 419 6.31 -6.62 -15.17
C ALA A 419 4.86 -6.82 -15.63
N ARG A 420 3.96 -5.89 -15.26
CA ARG A 420 2.54 -5.98 -15.63
C ARG A 420 2.32 -5.81 -17.14
N GLN A 421 3.07 -4.95 -17.81
CA GLN A 421 3.08 -4.85 -19.27
C GLN A 421 3.56 -6.14 -19.95
N ALA A 422 4.47 -6.88 -19.31
CA ALA A 422 4.90 -8.20 -19.77
C ALA A 422 3.90 -9.34 -19.45
N GLY A 423 2.76 -9.03 -18.83
CA GLY A 423 1.77 -10.01 -18.39
C GLY A 423 2.16 -10.78 -17.12
N LEU A 424 3.22 -10.35 -16.41
CA LEU A 424 3.73 -11.02 -15.23
C LEU A 424 3.09 -10.48 -13.95
N GLN A 425 2.91 -11.36 -12.97
CA GLN A 425 2.55 -11.02 -11.59
C GLN A 425 3.83 -11.09 -10.73
N PRO A 426 4.41 -9.95 -10.36
CA PRO A 426 5.63 -9.93 -9.56
C PRO A 426 5.35 -10.12 -8.06
N ARG A 427 6.35 -10.65 -7.36
CA ARG A 427 6.50 -10.57 -5.91
C ARG A 427 7.71 -9.70 -5.59
N PHE A 428 7.51 -8.67 -4.80
CA PHE A 428 8.60 -7.82 -4.32
C PHE A 428 9.37 -8.48 -3.18
N ALA A 429 10.68 -8.25 -3.14
CA ALA A 429 11.56 -8.74 -2.09
C ALA A 429 12.56 -7.67 -1.66
N ASP A 430 12.79 -7.59 -0.37
CA ASP A 430 13.80 -6.75 0.26
C ASP A 430 15.17 -7.42 0.13
N PRO A 431 16.20 -6.74 -0.40
CA PRO A 431 17.54 -7.29 -0.56
C PRO A 431 18.25 -7.61 0.76
N THR A 432 17.80 -7.05 1.88
CA THR A 432 18.39 -7.29 3.21
C THR A 432 17.86 -8.55 3.87
N LYS A 433 16.76 -9.12 3.34
CA LYS A 433 16.11 -10.33 3.84
C LYS A 433 16.38 -11.53 2.92
N ARG A 434 16.16 -12.73 3.46
CA ARG A 434 16.21 -13.95 2.63
C ARG A 434 15.19 -13.85 1.51
N LEU A 435 15.66 -14.02 0.27
CA LEU A 435 14.78 -13.96 -0.90
C LEU A 435 13.80 -15.13 -0.91
N PRO A 436 12.53 -14.93 -1.30
CA PRO A 436 11.59 -16.02 -1.50
C PRO A 436 12.04 -16.92 -2.66
N GLU A 437 11.59 -18.16 -2.66
CA GLU A 437 11.86 -19.09 -3.77
C GLU A 437 10.99 -18.73 -4.97
N ALA A 438 11.61 -18.72 -6.15
CA ALA A 438 10.95 -18.43 -7.41
C ALA A 438 11.70 -19.03 -8.60
N PRO A 439 11.01 -19.29 -9.73
CA PRO A 439 11.67 -19.73 -10.95
C PRO A 439 12.46 -18.61 -11.63
N VAL A 440 12.09 -17.35 -11.41
CA VAL A 440 12.71 -16.18 -12.05
C VAL A 440 12.93 -15.07 -11.04
N TYR A 441 14.13 -14.49 -11.06
CA TYR A 441 14.54 -13.36 -10.23
C TYR A 441 14.96 -12.18 -11.11
N PHE A 442 14.51 -10.99 -10.75
CA PHE A 442 14.94 -9.73 -11.35
C PHE A 442 15.66 -8.86 -10.31
N LEU A 443 16.88 -8.41 -10.65
CA LEU A 443 17.64 -7.38 -9.98
C LEU A 443 17.70 -6.16 -10.92
N PRO A 444 16.69 -5.31 -10.95
CA PRO A 444 16.52 -4.30 -12.01
C PRO A 444 17.42 -3.08 -11.88
N ASP A 445 18.17 -2.95 -10.80
CA ASP A 445 19.14 -1.88 -10.58
C ASP A 445 20.24 -2.32 -9.61
N ALA A 446 21.19 -3.07 -10.12
CA ALA A 446 22.28 -3.60 -9.32
C ALA A 446 23.33 -2.52 -9.06
N ARG A 447 23.34 -1.92 -7.85
CA ARG A 447 24.28 -0.89 -7.40
C ARG A 447 25.09 -1.34 -6.20
N GLY A 448 26.37 -1.61 -6.38
CA GLY A 448 27.34 -1.85 -5.33
C GLY A 448 26.89 -2.76 -4.20
N ARG A 449 27.43 -2.55 -3.03
CA ARG A 449 27.11 -3.31 -1.80
C ARG A 449 25.67 -3.12 -1.29
N ALA A 450 24.96 -2.12 -1.80
CA ALA A 450 23.57 -1.84 -1.43
C ALA A 450 22.56 -2.77 -2.12
N CYS A 451 22.98 -3.58 -3.10
CA CYS A 451 22.08 -4.41 -3.88
C CYS A 451 21.67 -5.70 -3.14
N LEU A 452 22.65 -6.46 -2.64
CA LEU A 452 22.46 -7.70 -1.89
C LEU A 452 23.62 -7.86 -0.90
N SER A 453 23.37 -8.47 0.25
CA SER A 453 24.45 -8.98 1.08
C SER A 453 25.19 -10.10 0.34
N LEU A 454 26.47 -10.32 0.65
CA LEU A 454 27.24 -11.43 0.07
C LEU A 454 26.52 -12.77 0.31
N ARG A 455 25.97 -12.98 1.48
CA ARG A 455 25.20 -14.20 1.82
C ARG A 455 24.02 -14.41 0.87
N HIS A 456 23.19 -13.39 0.67
CA HIS A 456 22.02 -13.50 -0.21
C HIS A 456 22.42 -13.63 -1.68
N TRP A 457 23.54 -13.02 -2.07
CA TRP A 457 24.09 -13.21 -3.41
C TRP A 457 24.55 -14.65 -3.65
N GLU A 458 25.25 -15.27 -2.68
CA GLU A 458 25.66 -16.68 -2.76
C GLU A 458 24.44 -17.62 -2.80
N GLU A 459 23.42 -17.36 -1.96
CA GLU A 459 22.16 -18.11 -2.00
C GLU A 459 21.48 -18.00 -3.38
N LEU A 460 21.44 -16.81 -3.96
CA LEU A 460 20.85 -16.60 -5.29
C LEU A 460 21.65 -17.31 -6.39
N LYS A 461 22.99 -17.23 -6.35
CA LYS A 461 23.86 -17.99 -7.26
C LYS A 461 23.58 -19.49 -7.18
N ALA A 462 23.46 -20.04 -5.98
CA ALA A 462 23.15 -21.47 -5.79
C ALA A 462 21.78 -21.84 -6.38
N ARG A 463 20.75 -21.01 -6.19
CA ARG A 463 19.42 -21.25 -6.80
C ARG A 463 19.46 -21.25 -8.32
N VAL A 464 20.29 -20.41 -8.92
CA VAL A 464 20.50 -20.40 -10.37
C VAL A 464 21.32 -21.62 -10.81
N ARG A 465 22.52 -21.80 -10.22
CA ARG A 465 23.46 -22.83 -10.63
C ARG A 465 22.91 -24.26 -10.42
N ASP A 466 22.38 -24.50 -9.23
CA ASP A 466 22.00 -25.86 -8.79
C ASP A 466 20.50 -26.12 -8.94
N GLY A 467 19.68 -25.09 -8.70
CA GLY A 467 18.21 -25.13 -8.77
C GLY A 467 17.62 -24.88 -10.14
N GLY A 468 18.39 -24.35 -11.09
CA GLY A 468 17.92 -24.08 -12.44
C GLY A 468 17.07 -22.82 -12.61
N ALA A 469 17.05 -21.91 -11.62
CA ALA A 469 16.34 -20.66 -11.72
C ALA A 469 16.92 -19.73 -12.80
N THR A 470 16.12 -18.80 -13.29
CA THR A 470 16.54 -17.73 -14.19
C THR A 470 16.81 -16.45 -13.37
N LEU A 471 17.91 -15.77 -13.67
CA LEU A 471 18.29 -14.51 -13.07
C LEU A 471 18.45 -13.44 -14.15
N ALA A 472 17.77 -12.31 -13.99
CA ALA A 472 17.99 -11.13 -14.82
C ALA A 472 18.57 -10.00 -13.97
N ILE A 473 19.70 -9.46 -14.40
CA ILE A 473 20.36 -8.33 -13.76
C ILE A 473 20.45 -7.18 -14.73
N SER A 474 19.99 -6.02 -14.34
CA SER A 474 20.38 -4.79 -15.02
C SER A 474 21.44 -4.05 -14.21
N TRP A 475 22.57 -3.82 -14.87
CA TRP A 475 23.77 -3.31 -14.24
C TRP A 475 23.74 -1.79 -14.05
N ASN A 476 24.05 -1.36 -12.83
CA ASN A 476 24.22 0.05 -12.50
C ASN A 476 25.35 0.25 -11.50
N ASP A 477 26.59 0.02 -11.96
CA ASP A 477 27.81 0.28 -11.19
C ASP A 477 27.98 -0.57 -9.91
N THR A 478 27.79 -1.88 -10.02
CA THR A 478 27.87 -2.78 -8.87
C THR A 478 29.01 -3.78 -9.00
N PHE A 479 29.69 -3.99 -7.89
CA PHE A 479 30.55 -5.14 -7.69
C PHE A 479 29.73 -6.28 -7.02
N LEU A 480 29.58 -7.38 -7.74
CA LEU A 480 29.04 -8.65 -7.24
C LEU A 480 30.14 -9.72 -7.35
N SER A 481 30.49 -10.36 -6.25
CA SER A 481 31.54 -11.36 -6.20
C SER A 481 31.26 -12.52 -7.17
N GLY A 482 32.28 -12.89 -7.99
CA GLY A 482 32.16 -13.94 -9.00
C GLY A 482 31.25 -13.58 -10.18
N HIS A 483 31.06 -12.29 -10.46
CA HIS A 483 30.17 -11.83 -11.54
C HIS A 483 30.58 -12.34 -12.92
N GLU A 484 31.89 -12.50 -13.18
CA GLU A 484 32.42 -12.95 -14.47
C GLU A 484 31.91 -14.36 -14.82
N GLU A 485 31.95 -15.26 -13.87
CA GLU A 485 31.43 -16.62 -14.02
C GLU A 485 29.90 -16.62 -14.20
N VAL A 486 29.19 -15.86 -13.37
CA VAL A 486 27.72 -15.78 -13.38
C VAL A 486 27.22 -15.17 -14.68
N PHE A 487 27.81 -14.05 -15.10
CA PHE A 487 27.39 -13.34 -16.31
C PHE A 487 27.99 -13.90 -17.60
N GLY A 488 29.07 -14.68 -17.50
CA GLY A 488 29.83 -15.13 -18.67
C GLY A 488 30.49 -13.96 -19.41
N ALA A 489 30.77 -12.87 -18.71
CA ALA A 489 31.35 -11.66 -19.26
C ALA A 489 32.15 -10.92 -18.20
N GLU A 490 33.21 -10.23 -18.62
CA GLU A 490 34.01 -9.35 -17.76
C GLU A 490 33.77 -7.87 -18.09
N ILE A 491 34.09 -6.99 -17.16
CA ILE A 491 34.12 -5.56 -17.42
C ILE A 491 35.47 -5.21 -18.05
N GLU A 492 35.45 -4.98 -19.35
CA GLU A 492 36.65 -4.58 -20.10
C GLU A 492 37.12 -3.17 -19.75
N ARG A 493 36.19 -2.25 -19.62
CA ARG A 493 36.44 -0.84 -19.26
C ARG A 493 35.19 -0.15 -18.78
N ARG A 494 35.36 0.98 -18.13
CA ARG A 494 34.27 1.90 -17.77
C ARG A 494 34.36 3.18 -18.59
N THR A 495 33.22 3.57 -19.17
CA THR A 495 32.99 4.94 -19.65
C THR A 495 32.17 5.68 -18.59
N PRO A 496 32.15 7.03 -18.55
CA PRO A 496 31.32 7.74 -17.57
C PRO A 496 29.89 7.21 -17.53
N GLY A 497 29.49 6.67 -16.36
CA GLY A 497 28.16 6.14 -16.10
C GLY A 497 27.82 4.77 -16.71
N LYS A 498 28.74 4.08 -17.42
CA LYS A 498 28.42 2.78 -18.07
C LYS A 498 29.62 1.82 -18.11
N PRO A 499 29.44 0.55 -17.67
CA PRO A 499 30.41 -0.49 -17.93
C PRO A 499 30.37 -0.92 -19.41
N VAL A 500 31.51 -1.34 -19.94
CA VAL A 500 31.64 -2.02 -21.23
C VAL A 500 31.97 -3.48 -20.95
N PHE A 501 31.07 -4.38 -21.31
CA PHE A 501 31.24 -5.80 -21.09
C PHE A 501 31.93 -6.45 -22.28
N ARG A 502 32.92 -7.30 -21.99
CA ARG A 502 33.52 -8.24 -22.94
C ARG A 502 32.94 -9.64 -22.66
N PRO A 503 32.19 -10.25 -23.60
CA PRO A 503 31.67 -11.60 -23.43
C PRO A 503 32.82 -12.62 -23.35
N ILE A 504 32.69 -13.61 -22.45
CA ILE A 504 33.60 -14.78 -22.33
C ILE A 504 32.85 -16.02 -22.78
N THR A 505 31.77 -16.37 -22.08
CA THR A 505 30.87 -17.50 -22.39
C THR A 505 29.47 -17.04 -22.76
N ALA A 506 29.14 -15.77 -22.49
CA ALA A 506 27.83 -15.23 -22.78
C ALA A 506 27.57 -15.00 -24.26
N GLU A 507 26.38 -15.35 -24.70
CA GLU A 507 25.80 -14.95 -25.98
C GLU A 507 25.36 -13.47 -25.93
N VAL A 508 25.71 -12.70 -26.96
CA VAL A 508 25.25 -11.32 -27.10
C VAL A 508 23.95 -11.31 -27.88
N LEU A 509 22.85 -11.03 -27.18
CA LEU A 509 21.51 -10.97 -27.77
C LEU A 509 21.20 -9.64 -28.45
N GLU A 510 21.74 -8.55 -27.90
CA GLU A 510 21.58 -7.19 -28.44
C GLU A 510 22.84 -6.37 -28.24
N ARG A 511 23.06 -5.40 -29.16
CA ARG A 511 24.13 -4.44 -29.10
C ARG A 511 23.59 -3.01 -29.06
N GLU A 512 24.35 -2.09 -28.49
CA GLU A 512 24.16 -0.65 -28.65
C GLU A 512 24.50 -0.23 -30.07
N PRO A 513 24.06 0.96 -30.53
CA PRO A 513 24.40 1.47 -31.87
C PRO A 513 25.91 1.58 -32.14
N ASP A 514 26.72 1.71 -31.10
CA ASP A 514 28.18 1.76 -31.17
C ASP A 514 28.86 0.38 -31.10
N GLY A 515 28.08 -0.69 -31.20
CA GLY A 515 28.56 -2.08 -31.22
C GLY A 515 28.79 -2.72 -29.84
N ARG A 516 28.72 -1.97 -28.74
CA ARG A 516 28.89 -2.51 -27.38
C ARG A 516 27.77 -3.50 -27.04
N PRO A 517 28.07 -4.60 -26.31
CA PRO A 517 27.04 -5.52 -25.82
C PRO A 517 26.05 -4.79 -24.90
N ARG A 518 24.76 -4.93 -25.19
CA ARG A 518 23.65 -4.34 -24.44
C ARG A 518 22.91 -5.37 -23.62
N PHE A 519 22.56 -6.50 -24.23
CA PHE A 519 21.82 -7.57 -23.60
C PHE A 519 22.54 -8.91 -23.88
N LEU A 520 22.90 -9.60 -22.81
CA LEU A 520 23.67 -10.84 -22.85
C LEU A 520 22.90 -11.94 -22.15
N LYS A 521 23.17 -13.20 -22.58
CA LYS A 521 22.63 -14.42 -21.98
C LYS A 521 23.76 -15.38 -21.69
N ASN A 522 23.81 -15.91 -20.48
CA ASN A 522 24.78 -16.91 -20.07
C ASN A 522 24.10 -18.13 -19.46
N ARG A 523 24.70 -19.30 -19.64
CA ARG A 523 24.35 -20.49 -18.89
C ARG A 523 25.20 -20.58 -17.63
N TYR A 524 24.57 -20.63 -16.47
CA TYR A 524 25.25 -20.75 -15.18
C TYR A 524 24.74 -22.00 -14.46
N GLY A 525 25.51 -23.11 -14.54
CA GLY A 525 25.07 -24.40 -14.06
C GLY A 525 23.81 -24.90 -14.79
N LYS A 526 22.75 -25.20 -14.02
CA LYS A 526 21.44 -25.60 -14.56
C LYS A 526 20.60 -24.42 -15.02
N GLY A 527 20.86 -23.20 -14.49
CA GLY A 527 20.07 -22.02 -14.73
C GLY A 527 20.57 -21.13 -15.87
N THR A 528 19.85 -20.03 -16.05
CA THR A 528 20.14 -19.02 -17.09
C THR A 528 20.28 -17.65 -16.42
N VAL A 529 21.27 -16.88 -16.88
CA VAL A 529 21.49 -15.51 -16.44
C VAL A 529 21.36 -14.56 -17.62
N TYR A 530 20.61 -13.50 -17.44
CA TYR A 530 20.52 -12.39 -18.38
C TYR A 530 21.17 -11.15 -17.76
N LEU A 531 22.02 -10.49 -18.52
CA LEU A 531 22.67 -9.24 -18.13
C LEU A 531 22.29 -8.12 -19.09
N LEU A 532 21.71 -7.05 -18.55
CA LEU A 532 21.47 -5.81 -19.28
C LEU A 532 22.48 -4.77 -18.81
N SER A 533 23.22 -4.17 -19.75
CA SER A 533 24.31 -3.20 -19.46
C SER A 533 23.85 -1.84 -18.94
N ARG A 534 22.54 -1.62 -18.79
CA ARG A 534 21.94 -0.40 -18.26
C ARG A 534 20.77 -0.71 -17.32
N PRO A 535 20.47 0.17 -16.34
CA PRO A 535 19.40 -0.06 -15.37
C PRO A 535 18.02 -0.12 -16.03
N LEU A 536 17.25 -1.20 -15.81
CA LEU A 536 15.86 -1.29 -16.26
C LEU A 536 14.93 -0.42 -15.42
N ALA A 537 15.18 -0.28 -14.13
CA ALA A 537 14.36 0.55 -13.26
C ALA A 537 14.36 2.02 -13.71
N ALA A 538 15.48 2.53 -14.24
CA ALA A 538 15.59 3.88 -14.77
C ALA A 538 14.72 4.11 -16.02
N ALA A 539 14.40 3.06 -16.78
CA ALA A 539 13.61 3.16 -18.00
C ALA A 539 12.15 3.61 -17.76
N ALA A 540 11.66 3.42 -16.53
CA ALA A 540 10.32 3.84 -16.13
C ALA A 540 10.35 4.91 -15.00
N ASN A 541 11.53 5.44 -14.68
CA ASN A 541 11.69 6.42 -13.60
C ASN A 541 11.44 7.85 -14.11
N ASN A 542 10.75 8.64 -13.31
CA ASN A 542 10.36 10.01 -13.63
C ASN A 542 11.46 11.05 -13.53
N LYS A 543 12.45 10.83 -12.68
CA LYS A 543 13.51 11.83 -12.45
C LYS A 543 14.31 12.14 -13.70
N THR A 544 14.36 11.20 -14.65
CA THR A 544 15.11 11.33 -15.89
C THR A 544 14.27 11.73 -17.11
N GLY A 545 12.96 11.94 -16.92
CA GLY A 545 12.06 12.44 -17.97
C GLY A 545 11.73 11.43 -19.08
N GLY A 546 12.15 10.17 -18.97
CA GLY A 546 11.96 9.18 -20.02
C GLY A 546 11.21 7.92 -19.55
N PHE A 547 10.04 7.67 -20.10
CA PHE A 547 9.41 6.36 -20.05
C PHE A 547 9.78 5.60 -21.33
N ASP A 548 10.69 4.61 -21.20
CA ASP A 548 10.96 3.67 -22.30
C ASP A 548 9.80 2.69 -22.42
N SER A 549 8.92 2.97 -23.36
CA SER A 549 7.71 2.20 -23.61
C SER A 549 7.97 0.75 -24.00
N ASP A 550 9.18 0.39 -24.33
CA ASP A 550 9.57 -0.95 -24.81
C ASP A 550 10.39 -1.75 -23.79
N ALA A 551 10.78 -1.14 -22.67
CA ALA A 551 11.60 -1.79 -21.65
C ALA A 551 10.94 -3.05 -21.04
N TRP A 552 9.61 -3.15 -21.04
CA TRP A 552 8.87 -4.34 -20.62
C TRP A 552 9.23 -5.59 -21.45
N LYS A 553 9.68 -5.44 -22.71
CA LYS A 553 10.06 -6.55 -23.59
C LYS A 553 11.21 -7.37 -23.01
N TYR A 554 12.10 -6.76 -22.20
CA TYR A 554 13.15 -7.52 -21.49
C TYR A 554 12.55 -8.45 -20.44
N TYR A 555 11.52 -7.99 -19.70
CA TYR A 555 10.80 -8.85 -18.75
C TYR A 555 10.14 -10.02 -19.45
N ALA A 556 9.45 -9.80 -20.56
CA ALA A 556 8.80 -10.84 -21.34
C ALA A 556 9.80 -11.85 -21.95
N ARG A 557 11.01 -11.41 -22.35
CA ARG A 557 12.06 -12.31 -22.87
C ARG A 557 12.72 -13.15 -21.79
N VAL A 558 12.88 -12.60 -20.58
CA VAL A 558 13.48 -13.29 -19.44
C VAL A 558 12.51 -14.30 -18.81
N CYS A 559 11.25 -13.91 -18.69
CA CYS A 559 10.18 -14.70 -18.11
C CYS A 559 9.03 -14.84 -19.13
N PRO A 560 9.19 -15.68 -20.17
CA PRO A 560 8.14 -15.87 -21.15
C PRO A 560 6.93 -16.54 -20.49
N LYS A 561 5.77 -15.89 -20.59
CA LYS A 561 4.51 -16.38 -20.07
C LYS A 561 3.49 -16.48 -21.20
N ARG A 562 2.84 -17.64 -21.31
CA ARG A 562 1.66 -17.80 -22.16
C ARG A 562 0.42 -17.47 -21.33
N LEU A 563 -0.26 -16.41 -21.69
CA LEU A 563 -1.51 -16.01 -21.07
C LEU A 563 -2.68 -16.83 -21.62
N LEU A 564 -3.71 -17.06 -20.78
CA LEU A 564 -4.96 -17.70 -21.22
C LEU A 564 -5.78 -16.78 -22.12
N VAL A 565 -5.68 -15.47 -21.91
CA VAL A 565 -6.20 -14.46 -22.82
C VAL A 565 -5.04 -13.54 -23.19
N GLU A 566 -4.55 -13.68 -24.41
CA GLU A 566 -3.40 -12.91 -24.89
C GLU A 566 -3.89 -11.65 -25.61
N ASP A 567 -3.68 -10.49 -24.99
CA ASP A 567 -3.85 -9.20 -25.60
C ASP A 567 -2.48 -8.54 -25.80
N ARG A 568 -2.24 -8.01 -27.00
CA ARG A 568 -0.96 -7.38 -27.37
C ARG A 568 -1.00 -5.86 -27.33
N VAL A 569 -2.08 -5.29 -26.82
CA VAL A 569 -2.19 -3.85 -26.68
C VAL A 569 -1.42 -3.40 -25.44
N ARG A 570 -0.44 -2.55 -25.63
CA ARG A 570 0.53 -2.10 -24.61
C ARG A 570 -0.08 -1.66 -23.28
N ASP A 571 -1.21 -0.95 -23.33
CA ASP A 571 -1.83 -0.35 -22.15
C ASP A 571 -2.96 -1.22 -21.57
N VAL A 572 -3.27 -2.36 -22.20
CA VAL A 572 -4.18 -3.37 -21.64
C VAL A 572 -3.38 -4.37 -20.85
N THR A 573 -3.63 -4.43 -19.56
CA THR A 573 -2.94 -5.37 -18.66
C THR A 573 -3.83 -6.55 -18.30
N VAL A 574 -3.23 -7.73 -18.19
CA VAL A 574 -3.90 -9.00 -17.94
C VAL A 574 -3.43 -9.58 -16.61
N SER A 575 -4.35 -10.13 -15.82
CA SER A 575 -4.03 -10.95 -14.65
C SER A 575 -4.91 -12.18 -14.57
N GLU A 576 -4.34 -13.30 -14.11
CA GLU A 576 -5.00 -14.60 -14.03
C GLU A 576 -5.19 -15.02 -12.58
N HIS A 577 -6.41 -15.40 -12.22
CA HIS A 577 -6.87 -15.66 -10.86
C HIS A 577 -7.49 -17.06 -10.79
N PRO A 578 -6.75 -18.10 -10.37
CA PRO A 578 -7.25 -19.47 -10.35
C PRO A 578 -8.25 -19.69 -9.21
N PHE A 579 -9.43 -20.19 -9.55
CA PHE A 579 -10.45 -20.63 -8.59
C PHE A 579 -10.26 -22.11 -8.19
N ALA A 580 -10.80 -22.47 -7.03
CA ALA A 580 -10.69 -23.82 -6.49
C ALA A 580 -11.41 -24.89 -7.35
N ASP A 581 -12.42 -24.51 -8.11
CA ASP A 581 -13.14 -25.37 -9.06
C ASP A 581 -12.41 -25.62 -10.39
N GLY A 582 -11.21 -25.05 -10.54
CA GLY A 582 -10.40 -25.14 -11.74
C GLY A 582 -10.75 -24.13 -12.83
N SER A 583 -11.74 -23.28 -12.61
CA SER A 583 -11.95 -22.11 -13.48
C SER A 583 -10.89 -21.05 -13.24
N ILE A 584 -10.71 -20.14 -14.19
CA ILE A 584 -9.74 -19.02 -14.10
C ILE A 584 -10.47 -17.71 -14.35
N GLY A 585 -10.37 -16.79 -13.43
CA GLY A 585 -10.74 -15.40 -13.64
C GLY A 585 -9.60 -14.68 -14.37
N VAL A 586 -9.90 -14.00 -15.46
CA VAL A 586 -8.93 -13.16 -16.18
C VAL A 586 -9.42 -11.72 -16.13
N ILE A 587 -8.69 -10.87 -15.41
CA ILE A 587 -8.99 -9.44 -15.37
C ILE A 587 -8.14 -8.74 -16.43
N LEU A 588 -8.83 -8.03 -17.34
CA LEU A 588 -8.22 -7.15 -18.33
C LEU A 588 -8.58 -5.70 -17.97
N VAL A 589 -7.57 -4.82 -17.93
CA VAL A 589 -7.76 -3.39 -17.63
C VAL A 589 -7.07 -2.55 -18.67
N ASN A 590 -7.83 -1.65 -19.29
CA ASN A 590 -7.26 -0.62 -20.17
C ASN A 590 -6.78 0.57 -19.33
N ASN A 591 -5.48 0.76 -19.25
CA ASN A 591 -4.86 1.84 -18.47
C ASN A 591 -4.59 3.11 -19.30
N ALA A 592 -4.95 3.12 -20.58
CA ALA A 592 -4.93 4.32 -21.43
C ALA A 592 -6.13 5.22 -21.15
N ALA A 593 -6.02 6.48 -21.57
CA ALA A 593 -7.14 7.42 -21.53
C ALA A 593 -8.15 7.18 -22.67
N THR A 594 -7.75 6.49 -23.74
CA THR A 594 -8.53 6.24 -24.95
C THR A 594 -9.15 4.84 -24.98
N ARG A 595 -10.22 4.68 -25.75
CA ARG A 595 -10.83 3.37 -25.99
C ARG A 595 -9.88 2.44 -26.76
N VAL A 596 -9.88 1.18 -26.37
CA VAL A 596 -9.22 0.07 -27.07
C VAL A 596 -10.30 -0.90 -27.58
N ALA A 597 -10.16 -1.33 -28.83
CA ALA A 597 -10.91 -2.45 -29.40
C ALA A 597 -9.88 -3.45 -29.97
N THR A 598 -10.02 -4.71 -29.60
CA THR A 598 -9.06 -5.76 -29.94
C THR A 598 -9.74 -7.14 -29.97
N THR A 599 -9.09 -8.12 -30.55
CA THR A 599 -9.53 -9.53 -30.57
C THR A 599 -8.49 -10.39 -29.85
N PRO A 600 -8.52 -10.44 -28.51
CA PRO A 600 -7.56 -11.24 -27.75
C PRO A 600 -7.70 -12.72 -28.10
N LYS A 601 -6.55 -13.41 -28.14
CA LYS A 601 -6.54 -14.84 -28.35
C LYS A 601 -6.80 -15.58 -27.04
N VAL A 602 -7.89 -16.34 -26.96
CA VAL A 602 -8.12 -17.30 -25.86
C VAL A 602 -7.29 -18.56 -26.14
N ALA A 603 -6.63 -19.11 -25.13
CA ALA A 603 -5.80 -20.29 -25.25
C ALA A 603 -6.63 -21.52 -25.66
N ASP A 604 -6.05 -22.41 -26.49
CA ASP A 604 -6.69 -23.63 -26.96
C ASP A 604 -7.16 -24.49 -25.77
N GLY A 605 -8.37 -25.03 -25.85
CA GLY A 605 -9.00 -25.84 -24.80
C GLY A 605 -9.63 -25.01 -23.67
N TRP A 606 -9.74 -23.68 -23.83
CA TRP A 606 -10.44 -22.79 -22.91
C TRP A 606 -11.51 -21.98 -23.62
N SER A 607 -12.60 -21.72 -22.93
CA SER A 607 -13.69 -20.87 -23.40
C SER A 607 -14.09 -19.83 -22.36
N VAL A 608 -14.57 -18.69 -22.80
CA VAL A 608 -15.12 -17.63 -21.91
C VAL A 608 -16.56 -18.01 -21.55
N ALA A 609 -16.78 -18.39 -20.29
CA ALA A 609 -18.10 -18.78 -19.77
C ALA A 609 -18.94 -17.54 -19.40
N SER A 610 -18.32 -16.46 -18.92
CA SER A 610 -19.00 -15.20 -18.63
C SER A 610 -18.02 -14.02 -18.66
N ALA A 611 -18.57 -12.84 -18.92
CA ALA A 611 -17.84 -11.57 -18.90
C ALA A 611 -18.56 -10.63 -17.91
N LEU A 612 -17.85 -10.13 -16.90
CA LEU A 612 -18.37 -9.35 -15.80
C LEU A 612 -17.66 -7.99 -15.75
N THR A 613 -18.42 -6.91 -15.68
CA THR A 613 -17.89 -5.55 -15.61
C THR A 613 -18.77 -4.66 -14.75
N ASP A 614 -18.19 -3.57 -14.25
CA ASP A 614 -18.91 -2.54 -13.51
C ASP A 614 -19.77 -1.62 -14.40
N ASP A 615 -19.49 -1.61 -15.71
CA ASP A 615 -20.14 -0.72 -16.68
C ASP A 615 -20.15 -1.36 -18.08
N ALA A 616 -21.29 -1.91 -18.48
CA ALA A 616 -21.46 -2.60 -19.75
C ALA A 616 -21.33 -1.67 -20.99
N ASP A 617 -21.51 -0.36 -20.81
CA ASP A 617 -21.29 0.61 -21.90
C ASP A 617 -19.81 0.90 -22.12
N ALA A 618 -19.00 0.72 -21.05
CA ALA A 618 -17.57 1.02 -21.04
C ALA A 618 -16.68 -0.20 -21.30
N ALA A 619 -17.17 -1.42 -21.07
CA ALA A 619 -16.42 -2.65 -21.28
C ALA A 619 -17.33 -3.76 -21.80
N THR A 620 -16.97 -4.36 -22.93
CA THR A 620 -17.73 -5.47 -23.53
C THR A 620 -16.79 -6.58 -24.03
N TRP A 621 -17.31 -7.80 -23.95
CA TRP A 621 -16.76 -8.97 -24.61
C TRP A 621 -17.87 -9.63 -25.42
N ALA A 622 -17.77 -9.62 -26.75
CA ALA A 622 -18.77 -10.21 -27.65
C ALA A 622 -18.05 -10.81 -28.88
N ASP A 623 -18.39 -12.03 -29.23
CA ASP A 623 -17.86 -12.73 -30.41
C ASP A 623 -16.32 -12.75 -30.51
N GLY A 624 -15.64 -12.80 -29.36
CA GLY A 624 -14.18 -12.76 -29.27
C GLY A 624 -13.57 -11.36 -29.40
N GLU A 625 -14.41 -10.33 -29.58
CA GLU A 625 -13.97 -8.93 -29.58
C GLU A 625 -14.06 -8.34 -28.16
N LEU A 626 -12.99 -7.71 -27.72
CA LEU A 626 -12.88 -6.95 -26.49
C LEU A 626 -12.92 -5.46 -26.79
N ARG A 627 -13.82 -4.72 -26.14
CA ARG A 627 -13.85 -3.25 -26.16
C ARG A 627 -13.75 -2.74 -24.75
N LEU A 628 -12.78 -1.87 -24.51
CA LEU A 628 -12.56 -1.22 -23.21
C LEU A 628 -12.37 0.27 -23.39
N ASP A 629 -13.24 1.06 -22.79
CA ASP A 629 -13.02 2.51 -22.67
C ASP A 629 -11.78 2.82 -21.83
N GLY A 630 -11.30 4.05 -21.87
CA GLY A 630 -10.19 4.48 -21.04
C GLY A 630 -10.46 4.23 -19.55
N ASN A 631 -9.51 3.56 -18.87
CA ASN A 631 -9.60 3.14 -17.47
C ASN A 631 -10.79 2.21 -17.15
N ALA A 632 -11.27 1.45 -18.13
CA ALA A 632 -12.27 0.40 -17.93
C ALA A 632 -11.59 -0.96 -17.75
N GLY A 633 -12.29 -1.86 -17.05
CA GLY A 633 -11.85 -3.24 -16.88
C GLY A 633 -13.00 -4.23 -17.06
N ILE A 634 -12.62 -5.49 -17.24
CA ILE A 634 -13.54 -6.61 -17.38
C ILE A 634 -12.93 -7.86 -16.72
N LEU A 635 -13.76 -8.65 -16.08
CA LEU A 635 -13.40 -9.96 -15.54
C LEU A 635 -14.05 -11.05 -16.42
N LEU A 636 -13.23 -11.80 -17.12
CA LEU A 636 -13.65 -12.97 -17.87
C LEU A 636 -13.50 -14.22 -17.01
N LEU A 637 -14.55 -15.02 -16.88
CA LEU A 637 -14.47 -16.34 -16.25
C LEU A 637 -14.25 -17.38 -17.33
N LEU A 638 -13.09 -18.05 -17.29
CA LEU A 638 -12.72 -19.08 -18.23
C LEU A 638 -12.93 -20.47 -17.64
N LYS A 639 -13.43 -21.39 -18.46
CA LYS A 639 -13.55 -22.82 -18.17
C LYS A 639 -12.83 -23.65 -19.22
N LYS A 640 -12.33 -24.80 -18.81
CA LYS A 640 -11.80 -25.79 -19.76
C LYS A 640 -12.93 -26.34 -20.61
N GLU A 641 -12.71 -26.44 -21.91
CA GLU A 641 -13.66 -27.10 -22.82
C GLU A 641 -13.85 -28.54 -22.40
N GLY A 642 -15.12 -28.97 -22.30
CA GLY A 642 -15.46 -30.33 -21.87
C GLY A 642 -15.50 -30.57 -20.35
N ALA A 643 -15.18 -29.59 -19.51
CA ALA A 643 -15.46 -29.65 -18.08
C ALA A 643 -16.98 -29.36 -17.84
N ARG A 644 -17.70 -30.38 -17.36
CA ARG A 644 -19.11 -30.26 -16.97
C ARG A 644 -19.26 -29.64 -15.60
#